data_f9eb920fd4aa82eea3bfb2b5224495e3
#
_entry.id   f9eb920fd4aa82eea3bfb2b5224495e3
#
_cell.length_a   1.000
_cell.length_b   1.000
_cell.length_c   1.000
_cell.angle_alpha   90.00
_cell.angle_beta   90.00
_cell.angle_gamma   90.00
#
_symmetry.space_group_name_H-M   'P 1'
#
loop_
_entity.id
_entity.type
_entity.pdbx_description
1 polymer ?
#
loop_
_entity_poly.entity_id
_entity_poly.type
_entity_poly.pdbx_seq_one_letter_code
_entity_poly.pdbx_strand_id
1 'polypeptide(L)'
;MDLYIKRVHNDVHTIIFCMVYVLYKILIQGKCMFNNKKSYLLAVFAITFSMFNTNVVAQDEAADDNVEDVIVTGTRLKSDGFEAVSPVAVVTADNIKKTGLVRIEDVLNQMPQLETADSSFEPSGETGTASLDLRGLGSQRTLTLLNGKRMQPGSIWSEDSDIGQIPVALLERVDVLTGGASAVYGSDAIAGVVNFVTRKVNGLEVSISKGGYRHDNDASNVVVPLLQAKNFDYPSGTVNDGDTDNFSIVMGSDFQDGKGNVTMYLTRSENEAVKNIDRDYAACGLSTAGTSCGGSSNTIVPHFDIYPILRGTAEGTADNLGELFTSYDQNFWAELDTDGSVIDDTGTRYNYAAVAQIMNPSERQSMGAIGEFEIDGVGTAYAEVNYSSFNTSGGIAQSGTFFNDEYQLMFNNESLPGAWTTSVDNAFMNGANYADGGLMKGEQYCTGQTAVDNPNTPDVDETYVYEAGVTECGEWVGYATYVGKRNVEGGPRQDHIAVDSGRMVMGLKGELGYRDWEYDASMLYGKTNSSSFYLNDMSAPKLIEAIEGGSAITDYNVFTYQGVTSDMAAGVGITGSMKGTNEIESMNFTVTGSTDYQVPGAPAPVAFVAGVSSTDRTYSRTPDSAYEEGLLLGFGGAVKGVTGTVSVDEFYGEAAIPLREGLTADVAFRSSDYNLSGRSDTSRISLSYVLNDMAKFRIGFNSAERAPTIADYFIPESQSLWEGDDKCAGTTPEYTQAQCENTGMTSAQYGKVTKSPASQYYNRGGGNLELKPEEAETTTIGVVMNLPNGITASIDYWAISMDKAIGTVDEETIIEVCATQGILCDAIHRSAGGSLWLSGGWVDEKSQNIAEKEWEGLDMVASGDFDVAKGTVSVTSTLTYLMTKETTLIPGNEATVTDCVGVWSNKCYPSPEVRTNTKVGYSDGGPWTVQGTLRTMSGIDNGYEQDLIAQAAIEDMYYLVDMNASYQINDMMNVSMSVNNLLDETPPIVGDVLSNGYGNTIAGFYDALGTYWNLRLDMSF
;
A
#
# COMPACT_ATOMS: atom_id res chain seq x y z
N MET A 1 -42.24 -43.81 5.50
CA MET A 1 -40.94 -43.38 5.02
C MET A 1 -41.09 -42.61 3.69
N ASP A 2 -41.79 -43.12 2.73
CA ASP A 2 -42.02 -42.40 1.41
C ASP A 2 -42.74 -41.03 1.51
N LEU A 3 -43.58 -40.82 2.54
CA LEU A 3 -44.27 -39.54 2.75
C LEU A 3 -43.38 -38.46 3.38
N TYR A 4 -42.37 -38.90 4.13
CA TYR A 4 -41.43 -38.00 4.79
C TYR A 4 -40.35 -37.50 3.80
N ILE A 5 -39.89 -38.40 2.95
CA ILE A 5 -38.89 -38.08 1.89
C ILE A 5 -39.50 -37.11 0.82
N LYS A 6 -40.76 -37.25 0.43
CA LYS A 6 -41.44 -36.30 -0.42
C LYS A 6 -41.70 -34.91 0.19
N ARG A 7 -41.79 -34.82 1.52
CA ARG A 7 -42.00 -33.56 2.23
C ARG A 7 -40.69 -32.79 2.31
N VAL A 8 -39.58 -33.47 2.64
CA VAL A 8 -38.24 -32.86 2.65
C VAL A 8 -37.82 -32.40 1.27
N HIS A 9 -38.14 -33.16 0.22
CA HIS A 9 -37.82 -32.77 -1.16
C HIS A 9 -38.57 -31.52 -1.64
N ASN A 10 -39.85 -31.35 -1.25
CA ASN A 10 -40.61 -30.13 -1.54
C ASN A 10 -40.16 -28.93 -0.72
N ASP A 11 -39.69 -29.14 0.52
CA ASP A 11 -39.21 -28.05 1.39
C ASP A 11 -37.88 -27.48 0.91
N VAL A 12 -36.96 -28.33 0.41
CA VAL A 12 -35.67 -27.88 -0.18
C VAL A 12 -35.89 -27.06 -1.46
N HIS A 13 -36.78 -27.49 -2.34
CA HIS A 13 -37.13 -26.69 -3.53
C HIS A 13 -37.81 -25.37 -3.19
N THR A 14 -38.60 -25.31 -2.14
CA THR A 14 -39.23 -24.08 -1.65
C THR A 14 -38.21 -23.15 -1.02
N ILE A 15 -37.25 -23.66 -0.28
CA ILE A 15 -36.15 -22.88 0.32
C ILE A 15 -35.23 -22.32 -0.76
N ILE A 16 -34.85 -23.15 -1.75
CA ILE A 16 -34.01 -22.68 -2.88
C ILE A 16 -34.77 -21.63 -3.71
N PHE A 17 -36.08 -21.81 -3.96
CA PHE A 17 -36.86 -20.82 -4.67
C PHE A 17 -37.06 -19.52 -3.89
N CYS A 18 -37.21 -19.59 -2.56
CA CYS A 18 -37.23 -18.42 -1.68
C CYS A 18 -35.87 -17.72 -1.63
N MET A 19 -34.76 -18.47 -1.57
CA MET A 19 -33.40 -17.88 -1.58
C MET A 19 -33.12 -17.20 -2.94
N VAL A 20 -33.43 -17.82 -4.06
CA VAL A 20 -33.30 -17.21 -5.39
C VAL A 20 -34.20 -15.97 -5.54
N TYR A 21 -35.38 -15.98 -4.98
CA TYR A 21 -36.31 -14.84 -4.99
C TYR A 21 -35.82 -13.70 -4.08
N VAL A 22 -35.21 -14.02 -2.94
CA VAL A 22 -34.59 -13.04 -2.03
C VAL A 22 -33.33 -12.45 -2.65
N LEU A 23 -32.46 -13.28 -3.26
CA LEU A 23 -31.31 -12.84 -4.04
C LEU A 23 -31.70 -11.95 -5.21
N TYR A 24 -32.76 -12.32 -5.95
CA TYR A 24 -33.31 -11.51 -7.01
C TYR A 24 -33.85 -10.15 -6.50
N LYS A 25 -34.46 -10.12 -5.31
CA LYS A 25 -34.95 -8.87 -4.71
C LYS A 25 -33.79 -8.00 -4.17
N ILE A 26 -32.75 -8.58 -3.59
CA ILE A 26 -31.57 -7.87 -3.10
C ILE A 26 -30.81 -7.24 -4.28
N LEU A 27 -30.65 -7.98 -5.39
CA LEU A 27 -30.00 -7.50 -6.61
C LEU A 27 -30.81 -6.40 -7.35
N ILE A 28 -32.12 -6.37 -7.21
CA ILE A 28 -32.99 -5.39 -7.91
C ILE A 28 -33.33 -4.18 -7.05
N GLN A 29 -33.32 -4.28 -5.71
CA GLN A 29 -33.60 -3.15 -4.81
C GLN A 29 -32.35 -2.33 -4.43
N GLY A 30 -31.14 -2.84 -4.69
CA GLY A 30 -29.92 -2.02 -4.69
C GLY A 30 -29.96 -1.08 -5.91
N LYS A 31 -30.25 0.17 -5.65
CA LYS A 31 -30.47 1.20 -6.67
C LYS A 31 -29.33 1.34 -7.66
N CYS A 32 -29.70 1.29 -8.92
CA CYS A 32 -29.18 2.02 -10.06
C CYS A 32 -27.86 1.63 -10.74
N MET A 33 -28.00 1.52 -12.02
CA MET A 33 -27.02 1.56 -13.11
C MET A 33 -26.24 0.26 -13.41
N PHE A 34 -26.98 -0.71 -13.90
CA PHE A 34 -26.37 -1.82 -14.64
C PHE A 34 -26.62 -1.67 -16.16
N ASN A 35 -25.53 -1.46 -16.87
CA ASN A 35 -25.52 -1.50 -18.33
C ASN A 35 -25.73 -2.95 -18.82
N ASN A 36 -26.41 -3.12 -19.94
CA ASN A 36 -27.01 -4.38 -20.48
C ASN A 36 -26.09 -5.63 -20.56
N LYS A 37 -24.82 -5.58 -20.27
CA LYS A 37 -23.90 -6.73 -20.34
C LYS A 37 -23.98 -7.69 -19.15
N LYS A 38 -24.37 -7.23 -17.97
CA LYS A 38 -24.49 -8.08 -16.76
C LYS A 38 -25.70 -9.04 -16.79
N SER A 39 -26.72 -8.73 -17.57
CA SER A 39 -27.90 -9.60 -17.73
C SER A 39 -27.59 -10.93 -18.45
N TYR A 40 -26.56 -10.98 -19.27
CA TYR A 40 -26.16 -12.21 -19.98
C TYR A 40 -25.47 -13.22 -19.07
N LEU A 41 -24.64 -12.76 -18.11
CA LEU A 41 -23.95 -13.64 -17.15
C LEU A 41 -24.92 -14.30 -16.18
N LEU A 42 -25.94 -13.57 -15.69
CA LEU A 42 -27.01 -14.14 -14.87
C LEU A 42 -27.90 -15.14 -15.64
N ALA A 43 -28.11 -14.92 -16.94
CA ALA A 43 -28.84 -15.86 -17.81
C ALA A 43 -28.03 -17.13 -18.07
N VAL A 44 -26.69 -17.04 -18.21
CA VAL A 44 -25.81 -18.21 -18.35
C VAL A 44 -25.79 -19.02 -17.04
N PHE A 45 -25.74 -18.35 -15.89
CA PHE A 45 -25.81 -19.01 -14.58
C PHE A 45 -27.15 -19.74 -14.35
N ALA A 46 -28.27 -19.12 -14.76
CA ALA A 46 -29.59 -19.72 -14.66
C ALA A 46 -29.82 -20.89 -15.68
N ILE A 47 -29.19 -20.82 -16.85
CA ILE A 47 -29.29 -21.88 -17.90
C ILE A 47 -28.43 -23.09 -17.47
N THR A 48 -27.24 -22.87 -16.91
CA THR A 48 -26.39 -23.94 -16.36
C THR A 48 -27.09 -24.67 -15.20
N PHE A 49 -27.76 -23.91 -14.31
CA PHE A 49 -28.54 -24.48 -13.21
C PHE A 49 -29.71 -25.37 -13.65
N SER A 50 -30.31 -25.13 -14.85
CA SER A 50 -31.40 -25.93 -15.38
C SER A 50 -30.98 -27.25 -16.03
N MET A 51 -29.70 -27.48 -16.28
CA MET A 51 -29.15 -28.71 -16.87
C MET A 51 -28.78 -29.79 -15.82
N PHE A 52 -28.74 -29.44 -14.52
CA PHE A 52 -28.35 -30.35 -13.44
C PHE A 52 -29.54 -31.04 -12.72
N ASN A 53 -30.65 -31.35 -13.41
CA ASN A 53 -31.67 -32.19 -12.86
C ASN A 53 -31.33 -33.69 -13.02
N THR A 54 -30.30 -34.16 -12.29
CA THR A 54 -30.05 -35.59 -12.13
C THR A 54 -29.93 -35.96 -10.67
N ASN A 55 -30.57 -37.07 -10.30
CA ASN A 55 -30.74 -37.58 -8.96
C ASN A 55 -29.39 -37.74 -8.21
N VAL A 56 -29.19 -36.90 -7.21
CA VAL A 56 -28.09 -37.11 -6.24
C VAL A 56 -28.54 -38.20 -5.26
N VAL A 57 -27.92 -39.35 -5.36
CA VAL A 57 -27.98 -40.39 -4.33
C VAL A 57 -26.80 -40.18 -3.40
N ALA A 58 -27.08 -39.85 -2.15
CA ALA A 58 -26.03 -39.79 -1.14
C ALA A 58 -25.44 -41.19 -0.98
N GLN A 59 -24.14 -41.33 -1.28
CA GLN A 59 -23.39 -42.54 -1.05
C GLN A 59 -22.50 -42.29 0.20
N ASP A 60 -22.61 -43.21 1.18
CA ASP A 60 -21.68 -43.27 2.31
C ASP A 60 -20.27 -43.55 1.78
N GLU A 61 -19.39 -42.60 1.85
CA GLU A 61 -17.98 -42.81 1.49
C GLU A 61 -17.22 -43.47 2.66
N ALA A 62 -16.74 -44.67 2.37
CA ALA A 62 -15.58 -45.23 3.06
C ALA A 62 -14.34 -44.44 2.59
N ALA A 63 -13.55 -43.92 3.52
CA ALA A 63 -12.28 -43.25 3.24
C ALA A 63 -11.44 -44.11 2.27
N ASP A 64 -11.26 -43.62 1.05
CA ASP A 64 -10.33 -44.20 0.07
C ASP A 64 -9.00 -43.46 0.21
N ASP A 65 -7.96 -44.20 0.60
CA ASP A 65 -6.57 -43.71 0.74
C ASP A 65 -5.96 -43.49 -0.67
N ASN A 66 -6.59 -42.70 -1.52
CA ASN A 66 -5.97 -42.17 -2.71
C ASN A 66 -5.34 -40.81 -2.33
N VAL A 67 -4.08 -40.82 -1.95
CA VAL A 67 -3.25 -39.63 -1.85
C VAL A 67 -3.18 -39.04 -3.27
N GLU A 68 -3.98 -38.01 -3.56
CA GLU A 68 -3.78 -37.23 -4.78
C GLU A 68 -2.35 -36.66 -4.76
N ASP A 69 -1.63 -36.80 -5.87
CA ASP A 69 -0.28 -36.26 -6.06
C ASP A 69 -0.31 -34.73 -5.82
N VAL A 70 0.06 -34.32 -4.63
CA VAL A 70 0.09 -32.88 -4.26
C VAL A 70 1.35 -32.27 -4.85
N ILE A 71 1.20 -31.35 -5.80
CA ILE A 71 2.31 -30.51 -6.25
C ILE A 71 2.59 -29.52 -5.13
N VAL A 72 3.72 -29.68 -4.46
CA VAL A 72 4.17 -28.78 -3.39
C VAL A 72 4.75 -27.52 -4.04
N THR A 73 4.33 -26.33 -3.59
CA THR A 73 4.90 -25.04 -4.05
C THR A 73 6.42 -25.05 -3.82
N GLY A 74 7.19 -24.62 -4.83
CA GLY A 74 8.67 -24.63 -4.80
C GLY A 74 9.30 -25.58 -5.80
N THR A 75 8.53 -26.47 -6.42
CA THR A 75 8.97 -27.33 -7.52
C THR A 75 7.80 -27.63 -8.44
N ARG A 76 8.05 -27.88 -9.71
CA ARG A 76 7.05 -28.38 -10.68
C ARG A 76 7.11 -29.89 -10.84
N LEU A 77 8.03 -30.53 -10.13
CA LEU A 77 8.14 -31.98 -10.08
C LEU A 77 7.07 -32.55 -9.12
N LYS A 78 6.39 -33.61 -9.54
CA LYS A 78 5.55 -34.39 -8.64
C LYS A 78 6.43 -35.07 -7.59
N SER A 79 6.10 -34.89 -6.33
CA SER A 79 6.82 -35.42 -5.20
C SER A 79 5.88 -36.27 -4.36
N ASP A 80 6.16 -37.55 -4.24
CA ASP A 80 5.46 -38.47 -3.35
C ASP A 80 5.73 -38.09 -1.90
N GLY A 81 4.91 -37.17 -1.35
CA GLY A 81 4.85 -36.90 0.07
C GLY A 81 6.08 -36.27 0.73
N PHE A 82 7.09 -35.80 -0.05
CA PHE A 82 8.27 -35.17 0.50
C PHE A 82 8.15 -33.62 0.52
N GLU A 83 8.39 -33.06 1.68
CA GLU A 83 8.52 -31.64 1.91
C GLU A 83 9.46 -30.97 0.90
N ALA A 84 9.08 -29.77 0.45
CA ALA A 84 9.88 -28.96 -0.46
C ALA A 84 11.32 -28.79 0.05
N VAL A 85 12.28 -28.67 -0.86
CA VAL A 85 13.68 -28.39 -0.49
C VAL A 85 13.83 -26.97 0.04
N SER A 86 13.02 -26.04 -0.48
CA SER A 86 12.93 -24.67 0.05
C SER A 86 11.92 -24.59 1.21
N PRO A 87 12.12 -23.68 2.18
CA PRO A 87 11.18 -23.48 3.28
C PRO A 87 9.80 -23.06 2.76
N VAL A 88 8.75 -23.79 3.11
CA VAL A 88 7.35 -23.47 2.79
C VAL A 88 6.55 -23.43 4.09
N ALA A 89 5.92 -22.29 4.36
CA ALA A 89 4.91 -22.18 5.41
C ALA A 89 3.52 -22.36 4.80
N VAL A 90 2.66 -23.14 5.45
CA VAL A 90 1.32 -23.45 4.95
C VAL A 90 0.27 -22.90 5.90
N VAL A 91 -0.66 -22.08 5.37
CA VAL A 91 -1.84 -21.62 6.08
C VAL A 91 -3.06 -22.35 5.54
N THR A 92 -3.63 -23.24 6.33
CA THR A 92 -4.80 -24.05 5.92
C THR A 92 -6.10 -23.25 5.96
N ALA A 93 -7.10 -23.65 5.18
CA ALA A 93 -8.43 -23.06 5.21
C ALA A 93 -9.05 -23.05 6.63
N ASP A 94 -8.82 -24.08 7.42
CA ASP A 94 -9.27 -24.15 8.80
C ASP A 94 -8.63 -23.08 9.69
N ASN A 95 -7.32 -22.86 9.53
CA ASN A 95 -6.63 -21.78 10.22
C ASN A 95 -7.14 -20.39 9.79
N ILE A 96 -7.43 -20.18 8.50
CA ILE A 96 -8.03 -18.93 8.00
C ILE A 96 -9.41 -18.71 8.65
N LYS A 97 -10.27 -19.73 8.63
CA LYS A 97 -11.61 -19.64 9.25
C LYS A 97 -11.56 -19.35 10.74
N LYS A 98 -10.62 -19.91 11.49
CA LYS A 98 -10.46 -19.71 12.93
C LYS A 98 -10.02 -18.30 13.30
N THR A 99 -9.38 -17.53 12.43
CA THR A 99 -9.09 -16.11 12.72
C THR A 99 -10.35 -15.27 12.79
N GLY A 100 -11.42 -15.65 12.06
CA GLY A 100 -12.65 -14.88 11.90
C GLY A 100 -12.47 -13.62 11.06
N LEU A 101 -11.25 -13.33 10.59
CA LEU A 101 -10.98 -12.20 9.70
C LEU A 101 -11.61 -12.46 8.33
N VAL A 102 -12.17 -11.42 7.74
CA VAL A 102 -12.88 -11.52 6.45
C VAL A 102 -11.99 -11.16 5.26
N ARG A 103 -10.94 -10.40 5.51
CA ARG A 103 -9.94 -9.98 4.52
C ARG A 103 -8.73 -10.91 4.59
N ILE A 104 -8.29 -11.41 3.45
CA ILE A 104 -7.19 -12.40 3.39
C ILE A 104 -5.84 -11.76 3.77
N GLU A 105 -5.65 -10.49 3.43
CA GLU A 105 -4.46 -9.73 3.80
C GLU A 105 -4.29 -9.65 5.33
N ASP A 106 -5.35 -9.41 6.08
CA ASP A 106 -5.30 -9.36 7.55
C ASP A 106 -4.89 -10.71 8.15
N VAL A 107 -5.30 -11.81 7.53
CA VAL A 107 -4.90 -13.15 7.96
C VAL A 107 -3.41 -13.39 7.69
N LEU A 108 -2.95 -13.02 6.51
CA LEU A 108 -1.57 -13.29 6.08
C LEU A 108 -0.57 -12.35 6.77
N ASN A 109 -0.95 -11.09 7.03
CA ASN A 109 -0.11 -10.14 7.79
C ASN A 109 0.13 -10.56 9.25
N GLN A 110 -0.63 -11.55 9.78
CA GLN A 110 -0.31 -12.20 11.05
C GLN A 110 0.90 -13.14 10.98
N MET A 111 1.39 -13.47 9.78
CA MET A 111 2.58 -14.32 9.60
C MET A 111 3.85 -13.48 9.86
N PRO A 112 4.80 -14.01 10.66
CA PRO A 112 6.04 -13.28 10.95
C PRO A 112 6.91 -12.95 9.73
N GLN A 113 6.76 -13.69 8.62
CA GLN A 113 7.52 -13.52 7.38
C GLN A 113 6.99 -12.43 6.46
N LEU A 114 5.76 -11.92 6.71
CA LEU A 114 5.13 -10.90 5.88
C LEU A 114 5.17 -9.54 6.59
N GLU A 115 5.53 -8.50 5.86
CA GLU A 115 5.32 -7.12 6.26
C GLU A 115 4.01 -6.59 5.65
N THR A 116 3.46 -5.53 6.24
CA THR A 116 2.22 -4.92 5.73
C THR A 116 2.51 -4.23 4.40
N ALA A 117 1.67 -4.49 3.41
CA ALA A 117 1.64 -3.82 2.13
C ALA A 117 0.26 -3.17 1.94
N ASP A 118 -0.11 -2.81 0.72
CA ASP A 118 -1.40 -2.16 0.43
C ASP A 118 -2.56 -2.91 1.08
N SER A 119 -3.46 -2.17 1.70
CA SER A 119 -4.60 -2.71 2.45
C SER A 119 -5.70 -1.67 2.64
N SER A 120 -6.75 -2.00 3.38
CA SER A 120 -7.80 -1.03 3.76
C SER A 120 -7.32 0.05 4.76
N PHE A 121 -6.10 -0.05 5.26
CA PHE A 121 -5.49 0.92 6.20
C PHE A 121 -4.69 2.01 5.50
N GLU A 122 -4.62 1.98 4.17
CA GLU A 122 -3.96 3.03 3.41
C GLU A 122 -4.72 4.35 3.46
N PRO A 123 -3.99 5.50 3.50
CA PRO A 123 -4.63 6.82 3.49
C PRO A 123 -5.39 7.07 2.17
N SER A 124 -6.16 8.16 2.16
CA SER A 124 -6.87 8.62 0.96
C SER A 124 -5.90 8.89 -0.20
N GLY A 125 -6.30 8.46 -1.40
CA GLY A 125 -5.51 8.60 -2.62
C GLY A 125 -4.76 7.32 -3.02
N GLU A 126 -4.76 6.32 -2.14
CA GLU A 126 -4.16 5.00 -2.39
C GLU A 126 -5.14 4.02 -3.05
N THR A 127 -4.68 2.82 -3.34
CA THR A 127 -5.38 1.89 -4.22
C THR A 127 -6.62 1.24 -3.61
N GLY A 128 -6.65 1.10 -2.28
CA GLY A 128 -7.63 0.28 -1.58
C GLY A 128 -7.60 -1.21 -1.94
N THR A 129 -6.65 -1.65 -2.77
CA THR A 129 -6.36 -3.05 -3.08
C THR A 129 -5.48 -3.67 -2.00
N ALA A 130 -5.31 -4.98 -2.01
CA ALA A 130 -4.48 -5.69 -1.04
C ALA A 130 -3.32 -6.39 -1.74
N SER A 131 -2.11 -6.13 -1.32
CA SER A 131 -0.88 -6.76 -1.83
C SER A 131 -0.12 -7.49 -0.72
N LEU A 132 0.94 -8.23 -1.07
CA LEU A 132 1.76 -9.00 -0.13
C LEU A 132 3.22 -8.60 -0.24
N ASP A 133 3.87 -8.38 0.90
CA ASP A 133 5.28 -8.10 0.98
C ASP A 133 6.01 -9.12 1.86
N LEU A 134 6.68 -10.08 1.22
CA LEU A 134 7.54 -11.03 1.91
C LEU A 134 8.84 -10.35 2.35
N ARG A 135 9.08 -10.37 3.66
CA ARG A 135 10.31 -9.87 4.28
C ARG A 135 10.59 -8.38 4.09
N GLY A 136 9.61 -7.57 3.66
CA GLY A 136 9.79 -6.13 3.43
C GLY A 136 10.72 -5.80 2.26
N LEU A 137 10.80 -6.70 1.27
CA LEU A 137 11.54 -6.44 0.04
C LEU A 137 10.75 -5.63 -0.99
N GLY A 138 9.45 -5.47 -0.76
CA GLY A 138 8.47 -4.80 -1.60
C GLY A 138 7.52 -5.79 -2.29
N SER A 139 6.24 -5.40 -2.42
CA SER A 139 5.18 -6.21 -3.00
C SER A 139 5.49 -6.69 -4.43
N GLN A 140 6.18 -5.85 -5.22
CA GLN A 140 6.60 -6.17 -6.59
C GLN A 140 7.67 -7.28 -6.67
N ARG A 141 8.27 -7.68 -5.53
CA ARG A 141 9.26 -8.76 -5.43
C ARG A 141 8.68 -10.02 -4.79
N THR A 142 7.36 -10.02 -4.53
CA THR A 142 6.59 -11.16 -4.00
C THR A 142 5.64 -11.68 -5.06
N LEU A 143 5.93 -12.83 -5.63
CA LEU A 143 5.09 -13.39 -6.68
C LEU A 143 3.82 -14.03 -6.12
N THR A 144 2.66 -13.53 -6.53
CA THR A 144 1.35 -14.08 -6.15
C THR A 144 0.78 -15.00 -7.23
N LEU A 145 0.38 -16.22 -6.83
CA LEU A 145 -0.20 -17.23 -7.69
C LEU A 145 -1.57 -17.69 -7.19
N LEU A 146 -2.45 -18.07 -8.12
CA LEU A 146 -3.67 -18.82 -7.85
C LEU A 146 -3.58 -20.14 -8.64
N ASN A 147 -3.62 -21.27 -7.92
CA ASN A 147 -3.43 -22.61 -8.49
C ASN A 147 -2.16 -22.74 -9.37
N GLY A 148 -1.05 -22.13 -8.91
CA GLY A 148 0.23 -22.15 -9.60
C GLY A 148 0.32 -21.29 -10.87
N LYS A 149 -0.70 -20.45 -11.17
CA LYS A 149 -0.72 -19.52 -12.29
C LYS A 149 -0.72 -18.08 -11.78
N ARG A 150 0.01 -17.15 -12.42
CA ARG A 150 0.12 -15.75 -12.02
C ARG A 150 -1.26 -15.09 -11.83
N MET A 151 -1.35 -14.24 -10.82
CA MET A 151 -2.47 -13.29 -10.70
C MET A 151 -2.24 -12.09 -11.63
N GLN A 152 -3.34 -11.48 -12.09
CA GLN A 152 -3.27 -10.22 -12.79
C GLN A 152 -3.09 -9.06 -11.80
N PRO A 153 -2.46 -7.95 -12.23
CA PRO A 153 -2.39 -6.75 -11.42
C PRO A 153 -3.77 -6.17 -11.08
N GLY A 154 -3.91 -5.59 -9.90
CA GLY A 154 -5.18 -5.11 -9.35
C GLY A 154 -5.30 -3.61 -9.17
N SER A 155 -4.19 -2.87 -9.13
CA SER A 155 -4.14 -1.45 -8.80
C SER A 155 -4.20 -0.54 -10.04
N ILE A 156 -4.68 0.72 -9.85
CA ILE A 156 -4.56 1.79 -10.83
C ILE A 156 -3.20 2.49 -10.76
N TRP A 157 -2.49 2.34 -9.64
CA TRP A 157 -1.23 3.01 -9.36
C TRP A 157 -0.01 2.11 -9.60
N SER A 158 -0.15 0.80 -9.39
CA SER A 158 0.93 -0.17 -9.47
C SER A 158 0.55 -1.40 -10.31
N GLU A 159 1.54 -2.23 -10.62
CA GLU A 159 1.34 -3.53 -11.27
C GLU A 159 1.25 -4.69 -10.26
N ASP A 160 0.97 -4.39 -8.98
CA ASP A 160 0.83 -5.38 -7.93
C ASP A 160 -0.47 -6.16 -8.04
N SER A 161 -0.43 -7.44 -7.64
CA SER A 161 -1.60 -8.30 -7.63
C SER A 161 -2.50 -7.99 -6.45
N ASP A 162 -3.81 -7.77 -6.68
CA ASP A 162 -4.80 -7.64 -5.59
C ASP A 162 -5.25 -9.03 -5.12
N ILE A 163 -4.74 -9.45 -3.96
CA ILE A 163 -5.10 -10.74 -3.35
C ILE A 163 -6.54 -10.78 -2.84
N GLY A 164 -7.16 -9.64 -2.60
CA GLY A 164 -8.58 -9.57 -2.25
C GLY A 164 -9.52 -10.14 -3.32
N GLN A 165 -9.05 -10.29 -4.57
CA GLN A 165 -9.80 -10.94 -5.64
C GLN A 165 -9.93 -12.46 -5.46
N ILE A 166 -9.13 -13.06 -4.56
CA ILE A 166 -9.08 -14.50 -4.34
C ILE A 166 -10.26 -14.94 -3.47
N PRO A 167 -11.04 -15.93 -3.90
CA PRO A 167 -12.22 -16.37 -3.16
C PRO A 167 -11.83 -17.21 -1.94
N VAL A 168 -11.71 -16.59 -0.76
CA VAL A 168 -11.33 -17.24 0.51
C VAL A 168 -12.17 -18.50 0.80
N ALA A 169 -13.45 -18.50 0.43
CA ALA A 169 -14.36 -19.65 0.62
C ALA A 169 -13.94 -20.90 -0.15
N LEU A 170 -13.18 -20.74 -1.24
CA LEU A 170 -12.65 -21.87 -2.05
C LEU A 170 -11.25 -22.30 -1.65
N LEU A 171 -10.57 -21.59 -0.78
CA LEU A 171 -9.21 -21.95 -0.42
C LEU A 171 -9.17 -23.30 0.31
N GLU A 172 -8.23 -24.13 -0.07
CA GLU A 172 -7.76 -25.28 0.68
C GLU A 172 -6.62 -24.88 1.60
N ARG A 173 -5.66 -24.14 1.02
CA ARG A 173 -4.48 -23.63 1.73
C ARG A 173 -3.82 -22.48 0.98
N VAL A 174 -2.95 -21.79 1.67
CA VAL A 174 -2.01 -20.81 1.11
C VAL A 174 -0.61 -21.31 1.40
N ASP A 175 0.19 -21.54 0.36
CA ASP A 175 1.58 -21.95 0.45
C ASP A 175 2.46 -20.70 0.33
N VAL A 176 3.26 -20.42 1.36
CA VAL A 176 4.21 -19.30 1.39
C VAL A 176 5.62 -19.85 1.28
N LEU A 177 6.18 -19.78 0.08
CA LEU A 177 7.55 -20.15 -0.22
C LEU A 177 8.45 -18.95 0.00
N THR A 178 9.36 -19.04 0.95
CA THR A 178 10.28 -17.96 1.29
C THR A 178 11.65 -18.16 0.64
N GLY A 179 12.17 -17.10 0.01
CA GLY A 179 13.43 -17.09 -0.72
C GLY A 179 13.27 -17.17 -2.23
N GLY A 180 14.32 -16.81 -2.97
CA GLY A 180 14.31 -16.69 -4.41
C GLY A 180 13.80 -17.93 -5.15
N ALA A 181 12.87 -17.74 -6.09
CA ALA A 181 12.23 -18.80 -6.83
C ALA A 181 12.07 -18.52 -8.33
N SER A 182 12.77 -17.50 -8.85
CA SER A 182 12.63 -17.07 -10.25
C SER A 182 13.04 -18.15 -11.25
N ALA A 183 13.97 -19.05 -10.91
CA ALA A 183 14.35 -20.18 -11.76
C ALA A 183 13.17 -21.14 -12.02
N VAL A 184 12.19 -21.23 -11.13
CA VAL A 184 10.99 -22.07 -11.26
C VAL A 184 9.80 -21.28 -11.79
N TYR A 185 9.56 -20.08 -11.26
CA TYR A 185 8.32 -19.32 -11.49
C TYR A 185 8.47 -18.09 -12.39
N GLY A 186 9.71 -17.66 -12.70
CA GLY A 186 10.00 -16.46 -13.50
C GLY A 186 10.17 -15.21 -12.65
N SER A 187 10.11 -14.04 -13.30
CA SER A 187 10.25 -12.73 -12.67
C SER A 187 9.36 -12.52 -11.44
N ASP A 188 9.75 -11.60 -10.58
CA ASP A 188 9.03 -11.12 -9.40
C ASP A 188 9.09 -12.05 -8.17
N ALA A 189 9.73 -13.23 -8.29
CA ALA A 189 9.91 -14.19 -7.21
C ALA A 189 11.28 -14.01 -6.49
N ILE A 190 11.65 -12.77 -6.13
CA ILE A 190 12.89 -12.46 -5.40
C ILE A 190 12.74 -12.81 -3.93
N ALA A 191 11.74 -12.23 -3.27
CA ALA A 191 11.42 -12.50 -1.86
C ALA A 191 10.83 -13.90 -1.66
N GLY A 192 10.08 -14.36 -2.66
CA GLY A 192 9.44 -15.66 -2.67
C GLY A 192 8.14 -15.71 -3.47
N VAL A 193 7.33 -16.71 -3.15
CA VAL A 193 6.06 -16.99 -3.85
C VAL A 193 4.96 -17.26 -2.82
N VAL A 194 3.80 -16.63 -3.01
CA VAL A 194 2.59 -16.96 -2.27
C VAL A 194 1.58 -17.56 -3.23
N ASN A 195 1.30 -18.86 -3.05
CA ASN A 195 0.41 -19.61 -3.91
C ASN A 195 -0.87 -20.00 -3.18
N PHE A 196 -1.99 -19.50 -3.68
CA PHE A 196 -3.32 -19.81 -3.20
C PHE A 196 -3.86 -21.04 -3.91
N VAL A 197 -4.16 -22.08 -3.16
CA VAL A 197 -4.64 -23.35 -3.70
C VAL A 197 -6.11 -23.52 -3.37
N THR A 198 -6.93 -23.77 -4.39
CA THR A 198 -8.37 -23.97 -4.24
C THR A 198 -8.74 -25.44 -4.12
N ARG A 199 -9.85 -25.71 -3.42
CA ARG A 199 -10.39 -27.06 -3.21
C ARG A 199 -11.52 -27.40 -4.18
N LYS A 200 -11.74 -28.67 -4.42
CA LYS A 200 -12.95 -29.18 -5.07
C LYS A 200 -14.07 -29.31 -4.03
N VAL A 201 -15.28 -29.03 -4.43
CA VAL A 201 -16.46 -29.14 -3.58
C VAL A 201 -17.48 -30.08 -4.20
N ASN A 202 -18.07 -30.94 -3.37
CA ASN A 202 -19.24 -31.76 -3.70
C ASN A 202 -20.34 -31.40 -2.71
N GLY A 203 -21.47 -30.89 -3.22
CA GLY A 203 -22.59 -30.42 -2.41
C GLY A 203 -22.76 -28.90 -2.45
N LEU A 204 -23.44 -28.38 -1.47
CA LEU A 204 -23.71 -26.95 -1.28
C LEU A 204 -23.20 -26.48 0.08
N GLU A 205 -22.36 -25.47 0.06
CA GLU A 205 -21.90 -24.80 1.28
C GLU A 205 -22.37 -23.36 1.30
N VAL A 206 -22.84 -22.90 2.46
CA VAL A 206 -23.25 -21.51 2.69
C VAL A 206 -22.61 -21.04 3.97
N SER A 207 -21.93 -19.88 3.90
CA SER A 207 -21.33 -19.23 5.08
C SER A 207 -21.86 -17.81 5.20
N ILE A 208 -22.21 -17.42 6.42
CA ILE A 208 -22.65 -16.08 6.77
C ILE A 208 -21.87 -15.67 8.01
N SER A 209 -21.26 -14.48 7.99
CA SER A 209 -20.66 -13.93 9.19
C SER A 209 -20.95 -12.44 9.34
N LYS A 210 -20.98 -12.01 10.61
CA LYS A 210 -21.05 -10.62 11.02
C LYS A 210 -20.00 -10.35 12.08
N GLY A 211 -19.29 -9.24 11.93
CA GLY A 211 -18.25 -8.79 12.86
C GLY A 211 -18.25 -7.29 13.03
N GLY A 212 -17.30 -6.79 13.77
CA GLY A 212 -17.08 -5.36 14.00
C GLY A 212 -16.01 -5.15 15.06
N TYR A 213 -15.64 -3.89 15.25
CA TYR A 213 -14.63 -3.49 16.22
C TYR A 213 -15.28 -2.92 17.48
N ARG A 214 -14.59 -3.10 18.60
CA ARG A 214 -14.95 -2.53 19.90
C ARG A 214 -13.68 -1.99 20.54
N HIS A 215 -13.69 -0.72 20.92
CA HIS A 215 -12.59 -0.08 21.63
C HIS A 215 -13.09 0.72 22.84
N ASP A 216 -12.32 0.73 23.93
CA ASP A 216 -12.65 1.50 25.13
C ASP A 216 -11.75 2.74 25.23
N ASN A 217 -12.29 3.88 24.79
CA ASN A 217 -11.64 5.18 24.86
C ASN A 217 -11.61 5.65 26.32
N ASP A 218 -10.66 5.18 27.11
CA ASP A 218 -10.56 5.42 28.55
C ASP A 218 -9.85 6.73 28.92
N ALA A 219 -9.36 7.47 27.89
CA ALA A 219 -8.64 8.73 28.01
C ALA A 219 -7.34 8.63 28.84
N SER A 220 -6.75 7.44 28.95
CA SER A 220 -5.54 7.19 29.73
C SER A 220 -4.26 7.52 28.98
N ASN A 221 -4.34 7.68 27.64
CA ASN A 221 -3.18 7.94 26.78
C ASN A 221 -2.72 9.41 26.81
N VAL A 222 -1.53 9.65 26.24
CA VAL A 222 -0.87 10.95 26.25
C VAL A 222 -1.51 11.98 25.32
N VAL A 223 -2.36 11.56 24.38
CA VAL A 223 -2.96 12.42 23.35
C VAL A 223 -4.13 13.24 23.92
N VAL A 224 -4.94 12.65 24.79
CA VAL A 224 -6.14 13.30 25.32
C VAL A 224 -5.86 14.61 26.06
N PRO A 225 -4.85 14.74 26.94
CA PRO A 225 -4.50 16.03 27.52
C PRO A 225 -4.10 17.09 26.50
N LEU A 226 -3.49 16.69 25.37
CA LEU A 226 -3.09 17.58 24.28
C LEU A 226 -4.29 18.05 23.45
N LEU A 227 -5.27 17.17 23.20
CA LEU A 227 -6.57 17.51 22.60
C LEU A 227 -7.29 18.56 23.45
N GLN A 228 -7.36 18.34 24.78
CA GLN A 228 -7.94 19.27 25.72
C GLN A 228 -7.26 20.65 25.72
N ALA A 229 -5.93 20.66 25.65
CA ALA A 229 -5.16 21.89 25.61
C ALA A 229 -5.44 22.74 24.35
N LYS A 230 -5.82 22.09 23.24
CA LYS A 230 -6.20 22.72 21.97
C LYS A 230 -7.73 22.95 21.86
N ASN A 231 -8.51 22.51 22.83
CA ASN A 231 -9.97 22.50 22.77
C ASN A 231 -10.51 21.74 21.54
N PHE A 232 -9.86 20.65 21.18
CA PHE A 232 -10.31 19.72 20.14
C PHE A 232 -11.26 18.67 20.75
N ASP A 233 -12.21 18.20 19.95
CA ASP A 233 -13.08 17.09 20.31
C ASP A 233 -12.30 15.79 20.41
N TYR A 234 -12.70 14.90 21.31
CA TYR A 234 -12.15 13.55 21.47
C TYR A 234 -13.23 12.58 21.95
N PRO A 235 -13.12 11.29 21.60
CA PRO A 235 -14.07 10.29 22.03
C PRO A 235 -13.86 9.92 23.50
N SER A 236 -14.89 9.37 24.13
CA SER A 236 -14.81 8.83 25.48
C SER A 236 -15.78 7.67 25.67
N GLY A 237 -15.34 6.67 26.43
CA GLY A 237 -16.10 5.43 26.66
C GLY A 237 -16.03 4.48 25.47
N THR A 238 -16.79 3.41 25.54
CA THR A 238 -16.75 2.31 24.55
C THR A 238 -17.40 2.72 23.24
N VAL A 239 -16.69 2.57 22.14
CA VAL A 239 -17.20 2.68 20.77
C VAL A 239 -17.38 1.29 20.15
N ASN A 240 -18.37 1.13 19.27
CA ASN A 240 -18.54 -0.04 18.43
C ASN A 240 -18.75 0.48 17.01
N ASP A 241 -17.88 0.08 16.07
CA ASP A 241 -17.83 0.59 14.71
C ASP A 241 -17.19 -0.43 13.76
N GLY A 242 -16.96 -0.02 12.50
CA GLY A 242 -16.30 -0.86 11.50
C GLY A 242 -17.00 -2.20 11.31
N ASP A 243 -18.32 -2.17 11.25
CA ASP A 243 -19.14 -3.38 11.04
C ASP A 243 -18.68 -4.10 9.79
N THR A 244 -18.60 -5.44 9.87
CA THR A 244 -18.23 -6.30 8.74
C THR A 244 -19.33 -7.33 8.51
N ASP A 245 -19.74 -7.47 7.26
CA ASP A 245 -20.70 -8.49 6.79
C ASP A 245 -20.06 -9.34 5.69
N ASN A 246 -20.11 -10.66 5.84
CA ASN A 246 -19.60 -11.57 4.81
C ASN A 246 -20.63 -12.68 4.53
N PHE A 247 -20.78 -12.97 3.24
CA PHE A 247 -21.66 -14.02 2.74
C PHE A 247 -20.96 -14.79 1.63
N SER A 248 -21.02 -16.12 1.67
CA SER A 248 -20.53 -16.97 0.60
C SER A 248 -21.46 -18.15 0.33
N ILE A 249 -21.57 -18.50 -0.94
CA ILE A 249 -22.17 -19.74 -1.43
C ILE A 249 -21.13 -20.43 -2.29
N VAL A 250 -20.86 -21.69 -2.02
CA VAL A 250 -20.04 -22.56 -2.85
C VAL A 250 -20.86 -23.80 -3.17
N MET A 251 -20.91 -24.17 -4.44
CA MET A 251 -21.58 -25.40 -4.87
C MET A 251 -20.70 -26.16 -5.84
N GLY A 252 -20.70 -27.46 -5.73
CA GLY A 252 -19.98 -28.32 -6.66
C GLY A 252 -20.59 -29.68 -6.82
N SER A 253 -20.21 -30.33 -7.91
CA SER A 253 -20.69 -31.68 -8.21
C SER A 253 -19.73 -32.41 -9.13
N ASP A 254 -19.51 -33.67 -8.82
CA ASP A 254 -18.91 -34.59 -9.75
C ASP A 254 -19.93 -35.04 -10.79
N PHE A 255 -19.51 -35.32 -12.00
CA PHE A 255 -20.32 -35.78 -13.10
C PHE A 255 -19.62 -36.84 -13.93
N GLN A 256 -20.41 -37.59 -14.71
CA GLN A 256 -19.95 -38.70 -15.57
C GLN A 256 -19.11 -39.73 -14.82
N ASP A 257 -19.63 -40.25 -13.70
CA ASP A 257 -18.97 -41.28 -12.87
C ASP A 257 -17.60 -40.86 -12.31
N GLY A 258 -17.48 -39.57 -11.91
CA GLY A 258 -16.25 -38.99 -11.33
C GLY A 258 -15.23 -38.52 -12.36
N LYS A 259 -15.51 -38.57 -13.67
CA LYS A 259 -14.62 -38.05 -14.71
C LYS A 259 -14.51 -36.54 -14.74
N GLY A 260 -15.46 -35.85 -14.15
CA GLY A 260 -15.39 -34.38 -14.06
C GLY A 260 -15.91 -33.85 -12.76
N ASN A 261 -15.40 -32.69 -12.35
CA ASN A 261 -15.88 -31.88 -11.25
C ASN A 261 -16.09 -30.44 -11.73
N VAL A 262 -17.12 -29.78 -11.23
CA VAL A 262 -17.30 -28.35 -11.37
C VAL A 262 -17.64 -27.77 -10.01
N THR A 263 -16.90 -26.74 -9.59
CA THR A 263 -17.15 -25.96 -8.38
C THR A 263 -17.44 -24.52 -8.77
N MET A 264 -18.56 -23.96 -8.29
CA MET A 264 -18.99 -22.59 -8.52
C MET A 264 -19.07 -21.85 -7.20
N TYR A 265 -18.85 -20.54 -7.20
CA TYR A 265 -18.94 -19.74 -6.00
C TYR A 265 -19.50 -18.34 -6.26
N LEU A 266 -20.09 -17.76 -5.22
CA LEU A 266 -20.48 -16.37 -5.11
C LEU A 266 -20.12 -15.90 -3.70
N THR A 267 -19.37 -14.79 -3.59
CA THR A 267 -19.02 -14.19 -2.30
C THR A 267 -19.35 -12.69 -2.32
N ARG A 268 -19.73 -12.17 -1.15
CA ARG A 268 -19.82 -10.74 -0.87
C ARG A 268 -19.23 -10.47 0.48
N SER A 269 -18.36 -9.47 0.55
CA SER A 269 -17.83 -8.92 1.80
C SER A 269 -18.01 -7.42 1.80
N GLU A 270 -18.32 -6.87 2.97
CA GLU A 270 -18.50 -5.43 3.19
C GLU A 270 -17.89 -5.07 4.54
N ASN A 271 -17.16 -3.97 4.61
CA ASN A 271 -16.75 -3.37 5.88
C ASN A 271 -17.01 -1.87 5.86
N GLU A 272 -17.43 -1.34 7.00
CA GLU A 272 -17.61 0.09 7.22
C GLU A 272 -16.29 0.77 7.57
N ALA A 273 -16.22 2.10 7.35
CA ALA A 273 -15.06 2.91 7.72
C ALA A 273 -14.91 3.02 9.25
N VAL A 274 -13.66 3.15 9.71
CA VAL A 274 -13.35 3.63 11.06
C VAL A 274 -12.56 4.94 10.96
N LYS A 275 -13.02 5.97 11.67
CA LYS A 275 -12.41 7.31 11.63
C LYS A 275 -11.43 7.51 12.77
N ASN A 276 -10.44 8.38 12.56
CA ASN A 276 -9.48 8.75 13.59
C ASN A 276 -10.16 9.33 14.84
N ILE A 277 -11.24 10.11 14.66
CA ILE A 277 -11.98 10.70 15.79
C ILE A 277 -12.67 9.64 16.69
N ASP A 278 -12.82 8.41 16.24
CA ASP A 278 -13.44 7.33 17.01
C ASP A 278 -12.42 6.62 17.91
N ARG A 279 -11.14 7.02 17.88
CA ARG A 279 -10.06 6.54 18.74
C ARG A 279 -9.40 7.70 19.45
N ASP A 280 -9.35 7.67 20.78
CA ASP A 280 -8.84 8.77 21.61
C ASP A 280 -7.35 9.04 21.37
N TYR A 281 -6.55 8.05 20.98
CA TYR A 281 -5.14 8.20 20.63
C TYR A 281 -4.91 8.74 19.21
N ALA A 282 -5.90 8.67 18.31
CA ALA A 282 -5.81 9.07 16.91
C ALA A 282 -6.57 10.37 16.58
N ALA A 283 -7.27 10.96 17.55
CA ALA A 283 -8.19 12.08 17.33
C ALA A 283 -7.51 13.40 16.94
N CYS A 284 -6.17 13.50 16.96
CA CYS A 284 -5.39 14.58 16.32
C CYS A 284 -4.06 14.03 15.79
N GLY A 285 -3.46 14.70 14.79
CA GLY A 285 -2.07 14.47 14.42
C GLY A 285 -1.14 15.02 15.51
N LEU A 286 -0.31 14.15 16.11
CA LEU A 286 0.68 14.56 17.07
C LEU A 286 1.83 15.31 16.37
N SER A 287 2.29 16.40 16.98
CA SER A 287 3.53 17.03 16.55
C SER A 287 4.69 16.01 16.57
N THR A 288 5.72 16.26 15.75
CA THR A 288 6.93 15.43 15.67
C THR A 288 7.54 15.12 17.03
N ALA A 289 7.53 16.09 17.96
CA ALA A 289 8.01 15.91 19.35
C ALA A 289 6.99 15.20 20.25
N GLY A 290 5.79 14.86 19.78
CA GLY A 290 4.73 14.26 20.60
C GLY A 290 4.21 15.12 21.75
N THR A 291 4.51 16.43 21.75
CA THR A 291 4.22 17.35 22.88
C THR A 291 2.99 18.23 22.65
N SER A 292 2.42 18.22 21.47
CA SER A 292 1.20 18.96 21.14
C SER A 292 0.40 18.27 20.05
N CYS A 293 -0.91 18.46 20.04
CA CYS A 293 -1.72 18.23 18.86
C CYS A 293 -1.33 19.24 17.79
N GLY A 294 -0.96 18.77 16.62
CA GLY A 294 -0.77 19.56 15.41
C GLY A 294 -2.09 20.12 14.90
N GLY A 295 -2.05 20.66 13.71
CA GLY A 295 -3.22 21.16 13.01
C GLY A 295 -2.80 22.03 11.84
N SER A 296 -3.70 22.17 10.88
CA SER A 296 -3.45 22.98 9.69
C SER A 296 -3.64 24.47 9.97
N SER A 297 -2.77 25.30 9.42
CA SER A 297 -2.95 26.75 9.34
C SER A 297 -4.04 27.16 8.35
N ASN A 298 -4.49 26.22 7.50
CA ASN A 298 -5.75 26.38 6.78
C ASN A 298 -6.89 26.10 7.74
N THR A 299 -7.47 27.15 8.30
CA THR A 299 -8.51 27.08 9.33
C THR A 299 -9.88 27.41 8.78
N ILE A 300 -10.93 27.14 9.56
CA ILE A 300 -12.31 27.52 9.19
C ILE A 300 -12.42 29.03 9.05
N VAL A 301 -11.80 29.77 9.97
CA VAL A 301 -11.64 31.24 9.88
C VAL A 301 -10.40 31.52 9.02
N PRO A 302 -10.49 32.31 7.95
CA PRO A 302 -9.35 32.55 7.07
C PRO A 302 -8.16 33.19 7.77
N HIS A 303 -6.97 32.66 7.45
CA HIS A 303 -5.67 33.25 7.77
C HIS A 303 -5.10 33.91 6.51
N PHE A 304 -4.31 34.95 6.72
CA PHE A 304 -3.69 35.70 5.64
C PHE A 304 -2.23 35.95 5.94
N ASP A 305 -1.37 35.83 4.93
CA ASP A 305 -0.04 36.41 4.92
C ASP A 305 -0.05 37.56 3.90
N ILE A 306 -0.01 38.79 4.37
CA ILE A 306 -0.32 39.99 3.61
C ILE A 306 0.92 40.81 3.39
N TYR A 307 1.15 41.24 2.16
CA TYR A 307 2.27 42.07 1.72
C TYR A 307 1.76 43.33 0.98
N PRO A 308 2.50 44.46 1.01
CA PRO A 308 2.17 45.63 0.19
C PRO A 308 2.58 45.38 -1.27
N ILE A 309 1.71 45.77 -2.22
CA ILE A 309 2.05 45.88 -3.65
C ILE A 309 2.46 47.34 -3.93
N LEU A 310 3.65 47.48 -4.49
CA LEU A 310 4.21 48.76 -4.89
C LEU A 310 4.19 48.90 -6.43
N ARG A 311 3.91 50.13 -6.88
CA ARG A 311 4.07 50.50 -8.30
C ARG A 311 5.27 51.42 -8.41
N GLY A 312 6.36 50.95 -8.99
CA GLY A 312 7.57 51.75 -9.06
C GLY A 312 8.69 51.12 -9.85
N THR A 313 9.89 51.49 -9.59
CA THR A 313 11.10 50.98 -10.27
C THR A 313 11.89 50.13 -9.31
N ALA A 314 12.16 48.88 -9.67
CA ALA A 314 13.32 48.16 -9.15
C ALA A 314 14.57 48.89 -9.71
N GLU A 315 15.49 49.27 -8.83
CA GLU A 315 16.79 49.84 -9.15
C GLU A 315 16.82 51.22 -9.80
N GLY A 316 16.08 52.21 -9.38
CA GLY A 316 16.38 53.64 -9.67
C GLY A 316 16.73 53.98 -11.12
N THR A 317 16.46 53.12 -12.11
CA THR A 317 16.67 53.35 -13.53
C THR A 317 15.38 53.82 -14.16
N ALA A 318 15.44 54.90 -14.89
CA ALA A 318 14.30 55.63 -15.45
C ALA A 318 13.44 54.89 -16.48
N ASP A 319 13.69 53.62 -16.75
CA ASP A 319 13.10 52.91 -17.88
C ASP A 319 11.87 52.06 -17.55
N ASN A 320 11.57 51.78 -16.23
CA ASN A 320 10.49 50.88 -15.81
C ASN A 320 9.48 51.59 -14.87
N LEU A 321 9.09 52.82 -15.14
CA LEU A 321 8.07 53.56 -14.39
C LEU A 321 6.68 52.90 -14.56
N GLY A 322 6.24 52.17 -13.57
CA GLY A 322 4.87 51.65 -13.48
C GLY A 322 4.69 50.14 -13.43
N GLU A 323 5.75 49.37 -13.30
CA GLU A 323 5.64 47.91 -12.99
C GLU A 323 5.13 47.71 -11.57
N LEU A 324 4.33 46.66 -11.37
CA LEU A 324 3.83 46.23 -10.05
C LEU A 324 4.80 45.18 -9.50
N PHE A 325 5.12 45.30 -8.21
CA PHE A 325 5.91 44.26 -7.51
C PHE A 325 5.43 44.12 -6.06
N THR A 326 5.55 42.93 -5.50
CA THR A 326 5.26 42.63 -4.10
C THR A 326 6.51 42.90 -3.27
N SER A 327 6.36 43.65 -2.19
CA SER A 327 7.44 43.92 -1.25
C SER A 327 7.44 42.86 -0.14
N TYR A 328 8.28 41.86 -0.23
CA TYR A 328 8.40 40.79 0.76
C TYR A 328 9.19 41.16 2.02
N ASP A 329 9.79 42.35 2.09
CA ASP A 329 10.47 42.86 3.30
C ASP A 329 9.52 43.16 4.45
N GLN A 330 8.20 43.16 4.18
CA GLN A 330 7.19 43.54 5.13
C GLN A 330 5.96 42.66 4.96
N ASN A 331 5.65 41.85 5.95
CA ASN A 331 4.45 41.03 5.94
C ASN A 331 3.62 41.25 7.21
N PHE A 332 2.33 40.93 7.11
CA PHE A 332 1.41 40.89 8.22
C PHE A 332 0.71 39.54 8.23
N TRP A 333 1.13 38.69 9.16
CA TRP A 333 0.50 37.40 9.37
C TRP A 333 -0.75 37.59 10.25
N ALA A 334 -1.93 37.33 9.70
CA ALA A 334 -3.19 37.76 10.28
C ALA A 334 -4.28 36.67 10.24
N GLU A 335 -5.20 36.77 11.15
CA GLU A 335 -6.44 36.00 11.25
C GLU A 335 -7.65 36.92 11.13
N LEU A 336 -8.74 36.47 10.51
CA LEU A 336 -9.97 37.24 10.38
C LEU A 336 -10.76 37.23 11.70
N ASP A 337 -11.10 38.41 12.23
CA ASP A 337 -11.96 38.53 13.40
C ASP A 337 -13.46 38.51 13.02
N THR A 338 -14.29 38.30 14.02
CA THR A 338 -15.77 38.21 13.91
C THR A 338 -16.44 39.48 13.37
N ASP A 339 -15.80 40.62 13.49
CA ASP A 339 -16.30 41.93 12.99
C ASP A 339 -15.81 42.20 11.53
N GLY A 340 -15.03 41.27 10.94
CA GLY A 340 -14.49 41.40 9.60
C GLY A 340 -13.20 42.20 9.51
N SER A 341 -12.62 42.61 10.63
CA SER A 341 -11.24 43.11 10.70
C SER A 341 -10.25 41.98 10.73
N VAL A 342 -8.97 42.25 10.50
CA VAL A 342 -7.88 41.26 10.73
C VAL A 342 -7.10 41.62 11.98
N ILE A 343 -6.68 40.61 12.71
CA ILE A 343 -5.88 40.69 13.93
C ILE A 343 -4.63 39.83 13.75
N ASP A 344 -3.64 39.98 14.61
CA ASP A 344 -2.47 39.10 14.65
C ASP A 344 -2.90 37.63 14.81
N ASP A 345 -2.23 36.71 14.13
CA ASP A 345 -2.54 35.27 14.21
C ASP A 345 -2.53 34.79 15.67
N THR A 346 -3.67 34.29 16.11
CA THR A 346 -3.84 33.73 17.47
C THR A 346 -3.27 32.35 17.67
N GLY A 347 -2.74 31.73 16.60
CA GLY A 347 -2.25 30.36 16.61
C GLY A 347 -3.37 29.32 16.53
N THR A 348 -4.57 29.71 16.11
CA THR A 348 -5.69 28.80 15.82
C THR A 348 -5.26 27.78 14.75
N ARG A 349 -5.67 26.52 14.92
CA ARG A 349 -5.36 25.45 13.96
C ARG A 349 -6.60 24.60 13.72
N TYR A 350 -6.69 24.03 12.53
CA TYR A 350 -7.75 23.10 12.16
C TYR A 350 -7.31 21.66 12.39
N ASN A 351 -8.11 20.87 13.13
CA ASN A 351 -7.85 19.46 13.36
C ASN A 351 -8.25 18.62 12.13
N TYR A 352 -7.33 18.46 11.19
CA TYR A 352 -7.56 17.68 9.97
C TYR A 352 -7.62 16.18 10.23
N ALA A 353 -6.91 15.68 11.25
CA ALA A 353 -6.88 14.26 11.57
C ALA A 353 -8.26 13.73 11.98
N ALA A 354 -9.07 14.53 12.67
CA ALA A 354 -10.38 14.10 13.15
C ALA A 354 -11.35 13.62 12.04
N VAL A 355 -11.18 14.06 10.81
CA VAL A 355 -12.04 13.70 9.66
C VAL A 355 -11.42 12.62 8.77
N ALA A 356 -10.16 12.29 8.97
CA ALA A 356 -9.49 11.19 8.27
C ALA A 356 -9.98 9.82 8.76
N GLN A 357 -9.71 8.79 7.96
CA GLN A 357 -10.08 7.40 8.25
C GLN A 357 -8.84 6.60 8.62
N ILE A 358 -8.93 5.77 9.69
CA ILE A 358 -7.92 4.75 10.01
C ILE A 358 -8.11 3.55 9.09
N MET A 359 -9.37 3.17 8.83
CA MET A 359 -9.73 2.08 7.94
C MET A 359 -10.76 2.56 6.93
N ASN A 360 -10.47 2.38 5.64
CA ASN A 360 -11.38 2.70 4.56
C ASN A 360 -12.53 1.69 4.46
N PRO A 361 -13.74 2.12 4.10
CA PRO A 361 -14.83 1.20 3.86
C PRO A 361 -14.57 0.44 2.56
N SER A 362 -15.06 -0.79 2.46
CA SER A 362 -14.97 -1.54 1.21
C SER A 362 -16.17 -2.44 0.97
N GLU A 363 -16.54 -2.60 -0.29
CA GLU A 363 -17.49 -3.62 -0.75
C GLU A 363 -16.86 -4.43 -1.87
N ARG A 364 -16.80 -5.75 -1.70
CA ARG A 364 -16.29 -6.67 -2.69
C ARG A 364 -17.32 -7.75 -3.00
N GLN A 365 -17.52 -8.02 -4.29
CA GLN A 365 -18.34 -9.13 -4.78
C GLN A 365 -17.51 -9.95 -5.74
N SER A 366 -17.43 -11.27 -5.51
CA SER A 366 -16.68 -12.16 -6.41
C SER A 366 -17.52 -13.37 -6.77
N MET A 367 -17.39 -13.82 -8.02
CA MET A 367 -18.05 -15.02 -8.52
C MET A 367 -17.14 -15.74 -9.51
N GLY A 368 -17.33 -17.04 -9.62
CA GLY A 368 -16.58 -17.81 -10.60
C GLY A 368 -16.92 -19.29 -10.61
N ALA A 369 -16.18 -20.00 -11.45
CA ALA A 369 -16.26 -21.43 -11.58
C ALA A 369 -14.88 -22.02 -11.85
N ILE A 370 -14.64 -23.17 -11.26
CA ILE A 370 -13.45 -24.01 -11.50
C ILE A 370 -13.97 -25.39 -11.91
N GLY A 371 -13.46 -25.93 -13.01
CA GLY A 371 -13.89 -27.22 -13.49
C GLY A 371 -12.78 -28.01 -14.14
N GLU A 372 -12.89 -29.32 -14.06
CA GLU A 372 -12.00 -30.25 -14.75
C GLU A 372 -12.81 -31.42 -15.32
N PHE A 373 -12.31 -31.98 -16.40
CA PHE A 373 -12.96 -33.11 -17.07
C PHE A 373 -11.93 -34.04 -17.74
N GLU A 374 -11.95 -35.31 -17.37
CA GLU A 374 -11.10 -36.33 -17.98
C GLU A 374 -11.66 -36.74 -19.35
N ILE A 375 -10.84 -36.61 -20.39
CA ILE A 375 -11.13 -36.99 -21.76
C ILE A 375 -10.37 -38.29 -22.07
N ASP A 376 -11.11 -39.38 -22.27
CA ASP A 376 -10.48 -40.69 -22.47
C ASP A 376 -9.44 -40.65 -23.58
N GLY A 377 -8.23 -41.13 -23.26
CA GLY A 377 -7.09 -41.21 -24.18
C GLY A 377 -6.44 -39.89 -24.59
N VAL A 378 -6.88 -38.76 -23.99
CA VAL A 378 -6.29 -37.42 -24.20
C VAL A 378 -5.71 -36.88 -22.90
N GLY A 379 -6.47 -36.85 -21.83
CA GLY A 379 -6.07 -36.28 -20.53
C GLY A 379 -7.19 -35.47 -19.91
N THR A 380 -6.86 -34.62 -18.93
CA THR A 380 -7.79 -33.81 -18.20
C THR A 380 -7.78 -32.39 -18.75
N ALA A 381 -8.92 -31.94 -19.29
CA ALA A 381 -9.17 -30.53 -19.59
C ALA A 381 -9.58 -29.84 -18.30
N TYR A 382 -9.06 -28.63 -18.05
CA TYR A 382 -9.45 -27.81 -16.90
C TYR A 382 -9.69 -26.35 -17.29
N ALA A 383 -10.55 -25.69 -16.54
CA ALA A 383 -10.84 -24.27 -16.74
C ALA A 383 -11.15 -23.58 -15.41
N GLU A 384 -10.69 -22.33 -15.28
CA GLU A 384 -11.02 -21.42 -14.19
C GLU A 384 -11.54 -20.12 -14.76
N VAL A 385 -12.65 -19.60 -14.23
CA VAL A 385 -13.18 -18.28 -14.57
C VAL A 385 -13.54 -17.57 -13.29
N ASN A 386 -12.93 -16.41 -13.06
CA ASN A 386 -13.15 -15.58 -11.89
C ASN A 386 -13.55 -14.17 -12.33
N TYR A 387 -14.47 -13.56 -11.61
CA TYR A 387 -14.83 -12.16 -11.72
C TYR A 387 -14.95 -11.57 -10.32
N SER A 388 -14.36 -10.39 -10.12
CA SER A 388 -14.44 -9.62 -8.88
C SER A 388 -14.77 -8.16 -9.19
N SER A 389 -15.67 -7.57 -8.40
CA SER A 389 -15.94 -6.13 -8.40
C SER A 389 -15.68 -5.60 -6.98
N PHE A 390 -14.93 -4.52 -6.88
CA PHE A 390 -14.50 -3.93 -5.63
C PHE A 390 -14.74 -2.42 -5.67
N ASN A 391 -15.24 -1.86 -4.56
CA ASN A 391 -15.42 -0.43 -4.38
C ASN A 391 -14.90 -0.03 -2.99
N THR A 392 -14.20 1.09 -2.93
CA THR A 392 -13.76 1.74 -1.69
C THR A 392 -13.86 3.25 -1.80
N SER A 393 -13.84 3.96 -0.68
CA SER A 393 -13.74 5.41 -0.64
C SER A 393 -12.90 5.86 0.54
N GLY A 394 -11.67 6.27 0.26
CA GLY A 394 -10.81 6.95 1.21
C GLY A 394 -11.31 8.37 1.49
N GLY A 395 -11.34 8.79 2.75
CA GLY A 395 -11.77 10.13 3.14
C GLY A 395 -10.72 10.85 3.96
N ILE A 396 -10.42 12.09 3.58
CA ILE A 396 -9.54 13.00 4.34
C ILE A 396 -10.22 14.34 4.57
N ALA A 397 -9.52 15.23 5.27
CA ALA A 397 -9.99 16.59 5.54
C ALA A 397 -10.38 17.32 4.25
N GLN A 398 -11.32 18.25 4.42
CA GLN A 398 -11.76 19.14 3.35
C GLN A 398 -10.58 19.81 2.65
N SER A 399 -10.74 20.18 1.39
CA SER A 399 -9.76 20.98 0.67
C SER A 399 -9.56 22.34 1.33
N GLY A 400 -8.61 23.10 0.88
CA GLY A 400 -8.32 24.46 1.37
C GLY A 400 -7.60 25.27 0.31
N THR A 401 -7.40 26.51 0.59
CA THR A 401 -6.63 27.41 -0.28
C THR A 401 -5.11 27.18 -0.17
N PHE A 402 -4.66 26.53 0.91
CA PHE A 402 -3.29 26.05 1.19
C PHE A 402 -2.17 27.09 1.03
N PHE A 403 -2.50 28.39 1.07
CA PHE A 403 -1.53 29.47 0.75
C PHE A 403 -0.84 29.23 -0.62
N ASN A 404 -1.57 28.65 -1.55
CA ASN A 404 -1.00 28.09 -2.79
C ASN A 404 -0.63 29.17 -3.83
N ASP A 405 -1.27 30.34 -3.74
CA ASP A 405 -1.09 31.45 -4.68
C ASP A 405 -1.04 32.80 -3.96
N GLU A 406 -0.32 33.75 -4.57
CA GLU A 406 -0.30 35.14 -4.20
C GLU A 406 -1.43 35.89 -4.90
N TYR A 407 -2.49 36.21 -4.15
CA TYR A 407 -3.63 36.97 -4.68
C TYR A 407 -3.33 38.46 -4.66
N GLN A 408 -3.42 39.12 -5.82
CA GLN A 408 -3.14 40.55 -5.98
C GLN A 408 -4.43 41.40 -5.88
N LEU A 409 -4.56 42.17 -4.83
CA LEU A 409 -5.75 42.95 -4.48
C LEU A 409 -5.44 44.46 -4.55
N MET A 410 -5.83 45.13 -5.65
CA MET A 410 -5.61 46.55 -5.83
C MET A 410 -6.57 47.41 -4.98
N PHE A 411 -6.16 48.62 -4.54
CA PHE A 411 -6.99 49.53 -3.75
C PHE A 411 -8.28 49.95 -4.42
N ASN A 412 -8.39 49.84 -5.73
CA ASN A 412 -9.64 50.13 -6.47
C ASN A 412 -10.59 48.94 -6.54
N ASN A 413 -10.25 47.82 -5.88
CA ASN A 413 -11.15 46.67 -5.76
C ASN A 413 -12.27 47.00 -4.74
N GLU A 414 -13.43 47.45 -5.26
CA GLU A 414 -14.60 47.82 -4.45
C GLU A 414 -15.25 46.63 -3.71
N SER A 415 -14.79 45.39 -4.00
CA SER A 415 -15.28 44.17 -3.36
C SER A 415 -14.65 43.90 -2.01
N LEU A 416 -13.57 44.56 -1.61
CA LEU A 416 -12.92 44.31 -0.31
C LEU A 416 -13.71 44.98 0.82
N PRO A 417 -14.04 44.24 1.91
CA PRO A 417 -14.74 44.81 3.07
C PRO A 417 -13.92 45.91 3.70
N GLY A 418 -14.63 47.04 4.05
CA GLY A 418 -13.99 48.21 4.68
C GLY A 418 -13.37 47.92 6.05
N ALA A 419 -13.87 46.96 6.81
CA ALA A 419 -13.27 46.54 8.07
C ALA A 419 -11.92 45.86 7.83
N TRP A 420 -11.86 44.95 6.86
CA TRP A 420 -10.64 44.24 6.46
C TRP A 420 -9.56 45.21 5.96
N THR A 421 -9.89 46.07 4.98
CA THR A 421 -8.93 47.03 4.42
C THR A 421 -8.43 48.04 5.46
N THR A 422 -9.33 48.50 6.35
CA THR A 422 -8.97 49.48 7.40
C THR A 422 -7.98 48.84 8.41
N SER A 423 -8.18 47.59 8.81
CA SER A 423 -7.30 46.90 9.77
C SER A 423 -5.94 46.61 9.17
N VAL A 424 -5.90 46.17 7.89
CA VAL A 424 -4.65 45.93 7.15
C VAL A 424 -3.86 47.23 6.94
N ASP A 425 -4.58 48.31 6.54
CA ASP A 425 -3.95 49.64 6.42
C ASP A 425 -3.33 50.11 7.75
N ASN A 426 -4.07 49.92 8.85
CA ASN A 426 -3.56 50.29 10.18
C ASN A 426 -2.34 49.46 10.59
N ALA A 427 -2.30 48.17 10.24
CA ALA A 427 -1.15 47.31 10.51
C ALA A 427 0.06 47.81 9.76
N PHE A 428 -0.04 48.15 8.48
CA PHE A 428 1.08 48.68 7.69
C PHE A 428 1.45 50.11 8.05
N MET A 429 0.50 50.98 8.43
CA MET A 429 0.75 52.38 8.82
C MET A 429 1.33 52.54 10.22
N ASN A 430 1.04 51.61 11.15
CA ASN A 430 1.39 51.71 12.57
C ASN A 430 2.25 50.56 13.10
N GLY A 431 2.69 49.63 12.25
CA GLY A 431 3.44 48.43 12.66
C GLY A 431 4.78 48.78 13.30
N ALA A 432 5.16 48.05 14.36
CA ALA A 432 6.39 48.23 15.12
C ALA A 432 7.68 47.96 14.33
N ASN A 433 7.57 47.39 13.14
CA ASN A 433 8.69 47.06 12.27
C ASN A 433 9.11 48.21 11.33
N TYR A 434 8.41 49.36 11.41
CA TYR A 434 8.68 50.51 10.53
C TYR A 434 9.49 51.55 11.28
N ALA A 435 10.77 51.67 10.99
CA ALA A 435 11.68 52.56 11.65
C ALA A 435 11.37 54.08 11.41
N ASP A 436 10.55 54.44 10.41
CA ASP A 436 10.30 55.78 9.97
C ASP A 436 8.82 56.16 9.70
N GLY A 437 7.84 55.49 10.36
CA GLY A 437 6.50 56.03 10.39
C GLY A 437 5.43 55.40 9.47
N GLY A 438 5.67 54.15 9.01
CA GLY A 438 4.65 53.38 8.32
C GLY A 438 4.38 53.73 6.83
N LEU A 439 3.72 52.82 6.10
CA LEU A 439 3.31 53.05 4.70
C LEU A 439 2.11 53.97 4.62
N MET A 440 2.09 54.91 3.67
CA MET A 440 0.88 55.75 3.36
C MET A 440 0.40 55.46 1.94
N LYS A 441 -0.90 55.23 1.80
CA LYS A 441 -1.52 54.97 0.49
C LYS A 441 -1.29 56.10 -0.48
N GLY A 442 -0.80 55.80 -1.67
CA GLY A 442 -0.57 56.75 -2.74
C GLY A 442 0.70 57.56 -2.57
N GLU A 443 1.47 57.39 -1.52
CA GLU A 443 2.79 58.01 -1.36
C GLU A 443 3.91 57.07 -1.77
N GLN A 444 5.03 57.62 -2.20
CA GLN A 444 6.19 56.86 -2.64
C GLN A 444 6.93 56.28 -1.44
N TYR A 445 7.09 54.97 -1.43
CA TYR A 445 7.82 54.22 -0.41
C TYR A 445 9.05 53.60 -1.03
N CYS A 446 10.16 53.62 -0.31
CA CYS A 446 11.37 52.91 -0.72
C CYS A 446 11.63 51.79 0.29
N THR A 447 11.68 50.54 -0.17
CA THR A 447 12.05 49.41 0.67
C THR A 447 13.43 49.66 1.26
N GLY A 448 13.52 49.48 2.54
CA GLY A 448 14.71 49.91 3.29
C GLY A 448 15.94 49.16 2.93
N GLN A 449 16.99 49.77 3.33
CA GLN A 449 18.37 49.32 3.33
C GLN A 449 18.47 47.85 3.79
N THR A 450 19.11 47.00 3.00
CA THR A 450 19.44 45.64 3.42
C THR A 450 20.28 45.72 4.69
N ALA A 451 19.78 45.14 5.79
CA ALA A 451 20.57 45.04 7.01
C ALA A 451 21.74 44.11 6.78
N VAL A 452 22.94 44.62 6.81
CA VAL A 452 24.18 43.83 6.72
C VAL A 452 24.80 43.78 8.11
N ASP A 453 25.23 42.60 8.51
CA ASP A 453 25.96 42.39 9.77
C ASP A 453 27.17 43.30 9.82
N ASN A 454 27.34 44.03 10.92
CA ASN A 454 28.47 44.92 11.08
C ASN A 454 29.75 44.10 11.34
N PRO A 455 30.68 44.01 10.40
CA PRO A 455 31.87 43.17 10.57
C PRO A 455 32.83 43.65 11.67
N ASN A 456 32.51 44.73 12.36
CA ASN A 456 33.34 45.34 13.43
C ASN A 456 32.76 45.13 14.85
N THR A 457 31.65 44.44 15.02
CA THR A 457 31.09 44.12 16.37
C THR A 457 31.15 42.61 16.61
N PRO A 458 31.87 42.07 17.59
CA PRO A 458 31.83 40.67 17.91
C PRO A 458 30.57 40.33 18.74
N ASP A 459 29.72 39.51 18.20
CA ASP A 459 28.80 38.56 18.84
C ASP A 459 27.95 38.92 20.09
N VAL A 460 27.70 40.15 20.39
CA VAL A 460 26.77 40.52 21.48
C VAL A 460 26.06 41.84 21.18
N ASP A 461 24.86 41.80 20.76
CA ASP A 461 23.96 42.87 20.29
C ASP A 461 24.13 43.23 18.81
N GLU A 462 23.23 42.67 17.99
CA GLU A 462 23.14 42.87 16.56
C GLU A 462 22.81 44.33 16.21
N THR A 463 23.85 45.15 16.03
CA THR A 463 23.70 46.47 15.40
C THR A 463 23.94 46.28 13.90
N TYR A 464 22.85 46.14 13.16
CA TYR A 464 22.93 46.11 11.70
C TYR A 464 23.36 47.42 11.13
N VAL A 465 24.38 47.42 10.25
CA VAL A 465 24.75 48.58 9.44
C VAL A 465 24.02 48.47 8.13
N TYR A 466 23.15 49.44 7.81
CA TYR A 466 22.46 49.52 6.55
C TYR A 466 23.45 49.97 5.46
N GLU A 467 23.84 49.10 4.57
CA GLU A 467 24.50 49.50 3.33
C GLU A 467 23.44 49.96 2.33
N ALA A 468 23.75 50.96 1.53
CA ALA A 468 22.94 51.41 0.41
C ALA A 468 22.92 50.32 -0.68
N GLY A 469 22.07 49.30 -0.46
CA GLY A 469 21.70 48.30 -1.45
C GLY A 469 20.65 48.89 -2.41
N VAL A 470 20.28 48.13 -3.38
CA VAL A 470 19.25 48.50 -4.34
C VAL A 470 17.95 48.81 -3.58
N THR A 471 17.56 50.08 -3.59
CA THR A 471 16.34 50.53 -2.93
C THR A 471 15.20 50.40 -3.93
N GLU A 472 14.32 49.46 -3.75
CA GLU A 472 13.07 49.38 -4.50
C GLU A 472 12.15 50.52 -4.01
N CYS A 473 11.79 51.42 -4.87
CA CYS A 473 10.88 52.52 -4.55
C CYS A 473 9.60 52.44 -5.36
N GLY A 474 8.45 52.55 -4.70
CA GLY A 474 7.16 52.52 -5.39
C GLY A 474 6.04 53.20 -4.61
N GLU A 475 4.96 53.50 -5.33
CA GLU A 475 3.72 53.94 -4.75
C GLU A 475 2.93 52.75 -4.22
N TRP A 476 2.51 52.72 -2.96
CA TRP A 476 1.68 51.63 -2.45
C TRP A 476 0.28 51.64 -3.06
N VAL A 477 -0.04 50.63 -3.84
CA VAL A 477 -1.24 50.57 -4.68
C VAL A 477 -2.19 49.42 -4.41
N GLY A 478 -1.78 48.43 -3.58
CA GLY A 478 -2.58 47.24 -3.27
C GLY A 478 -1.93 46.31 -2.24
N TYR A 479 -2.56 45.19 -2.07
CA TYR A 479 -2.14 44.13 -1.18
C TYR A 479 -1.87 42.83 -2.00
N ALA A 480 -0.76 42.19 -1.79
CA ALA A 480 -0.57 40.81 -2.13
C ALA A 480 -0.88 39.95 -0.90
N THR A 481 -1.63 38.89 -1.04
CA THR A 481 -1.97 38.03 0.12
C THR A 481 -2.00 36.57 -0.28
N TYR A 482 -1.43 35.75 0.58
CA TYR A 482 -1.70 34.32 0.59
C TYR A 482 -2.84 34.03 1.56
N VAL A 483 -3.68 33.05 1.26
CA VAL A 483 -4.88 32.75 2.04
C VAL A 483 -4.85 31.31 2.55
N GLY A 484 -5.06 31.12 3.84
CA GLY A 484 -5.23 29.83 4.49
C GLY A 484 -6.66 29.62 4.98
N LYS A 485 -7.55 29.10 4.12
CA LYS A 485 -8.95 28.81 4.44
C LYS A 485 -9.27 27.34 4.19
N ARG A 486 -9.77 26.62 5.20
CA ARG A 486 -10.32 25.29 5.06
C ARG A 486 -11.72 25.35 4.46
N ASN A 487 -11.96 24.68 3.33
CA ASN A 487 -13.23 24.71 2.58
C ASN A 487 -14.25 23.71 3.18
N VAL A 488 -14.64 23.93 4.44
CA VAL A 488 -15.59 23.05 5.13
C VAL A 488 -16.96 23.04 4.45
N GLU A 489 -17.31 24.09 3.75
CA GLU A 489 -18.56 24.27 3.02
C GLU A 489 -18.66 23.39 1.78
N GLY A 490 -17.49 22.91 1.23
CA GLY A 490 -17.40 22.01 0.10
C GLY A 490 -17.44 20.53 0.46
N GLY A 491 -17.37 20.20 1.76
CA GLY A 491 -17.33 18.82 2.25
C GLY A 491 -15.92 18.20 2.25
N PRO A 492 -15.75 17.02 2.89
CA PRO A 492 -14.47 16.33 2.94
C PRO A 492 -14.05 15.86 1.55
N ARG A 493 -12.76 15.88 1.27
CA ARG A 493 -12.19 15.24 0.06
C ARG A 493 -12.36 13.74 0.18
N GLN A 494 -12.63 13.09 -0.94
CA GLN A 494 -12.80 11.64 -1.02
C GLN A 494 -12.17 11.12 -2.30
N ASP A 495 -11.43 10.03 -2.20
CA ASP A 495 -11.03 9.24 -3.35
C ASP A 495 -11.94 8.01 -3.45
N HIS A 496 -12.80 7.98 -4.46
CA HIS A 496 -13.72 6.89 -4.71
C HIS A 496 -13.17 5.99 -5.81
N ILE A 497 -12.78 4.78 -5.45
CA ILE A 497 -12.14 3.82 -6.34
C ILE A 497 -13.06 2.64 -6.59
N ALA A 498 -13.25 2.31 -7.88
CA ALA A 498 -13.98 1.14 -8.33
C ALA A 498 -13.08 0.28 -9.23
N VAL A 499 -13.01 -1.01 -8.95
CA VAL A 499 -12.18 -1.98 -9.67
C VAL A 499 -13.03 -3.16 -10.11
N ASP A 500 -13.04 -3.45 -11.40
CA ASP A 500 -13.65 -4.65 -12.00
C ASP A 500 -12.55 -5.53 -12.58
N SER A 501 -12.42 -6.77 -12.11
CA SER A 501 -11.38 -7.69 -12.54
C SER A 501 -11.97 -9.01 -13.05
N GLY A 502 -11.42 -9.52 -14.13
CA GLY A 502 -11.77 -10.82 -14.71
C GLY A 502 -10.52 -11.64 -15.00
N ARG A 503 -10.54 -12.93 -14.66
CA ARG A 503 -9.48 -13.90 -14.95
C ARG A 503 -10.04 -15.18 -15.51
N MET A 504 -9.36 -15.72 -16.53
CA MET A 504 -9.71 -16.99 -17.15
C MET A 504 -8.42 -17.79 -17.37
N VAL A 505 -8.44 -19.05 -16.95
CA VAL A 505 -7.40 -20.02 -17.26
C VAL A 505 -8.07 -21.19 -17.96
N MET A 506 -7.42 -21.72 -18.98
CA MET A 506 -7.83 -22.96 -19.66
C MET A 506 -6.60 -23.81 -19.88
N GLY A 507 -6.71 -25.11 -19.72
CA GLY A 507 -5.61 -26.01 -19.98
C GLY A 507 -6.02 -27.43 -20.24
N LEU A 508 -5.01 -28.18 -20.65
CA LEU A 508 -5.11 -29.62 -20.92
C LEU A 508 -3.84 -30.28 -20.38
N LYS A 509 -3.99 -31.22 -19.47
CA LYS A 509 -2.90 -32.00 -18.90
C LYS A 509 -3.14 -33.48 -19.10
N GLY A 510 -2.08 -34.27 -19.29
CA GLY A 510 -2.24 -35.68 -19.49
C GLY A 510 -0.94 -36.41 -19.81
N GLU A 511 -1.03 -37.76 -19.97
CA GLU A 511 0.10 -38.61 -20.29
C GLU A 511 0.47 -38.50 -21.78
N LEU A 512 1.77 -38.48 -22.08
CA LEU A 512 2.28 -38.48 -23.45
C LEU A 512 2.30 -39.91 -24.09
N GLY A 513 1.90 -40.92 -23.31
CA GLY A 513 1.95 -42.32 -23.76
C GLY A 513 3.37 -42.87 -23.92
N TYR A 514 4.34 -42.19 -23.41
CA TYR A 514 5.73 -42.60 -23.38
C TYR A 514 6.23 -42.59 -21.93
N ARG A 515 6.37 -43.73 -21.30
CA ARG A 515 6.74 -43.91 -19.89
C ARG A 515 5.75 -43.22 -18.96
N ASP A 516 6.27 -42.51 -17.95
CA ASP A 516 5.62 -41.63 -16.99
C ASP A 516 5.58 -40.15 -17.43
N TRP A 517 5.80 -39.89 -18.74
CA TRP A 517 5.86 -38.53 -19.21
C TRP A 517 4.46 -37.94 -19.34
N GLU A 518 4.31 -36.77 -18.73
CA GLU A 518 3.08 -35.97 -18.73
C GLU A 518 3.30 -34.62 -19.37
N TYR A 519 2.23 -34.02 -19.85
CA TYR A 519 2.23 -32.65 -20.35
C TYR A 519 1.17 -31.81 -19.65
N ASP A 520 1.43 -30.50 -19.53
CA ASP A 520 0.45 -29.45 -19.19
C ASP A 520 0.60 -28.30 -20.19
N ALA A 521 -0.47 -28.03 -20.92
CA ALA A 521 -0.60 -26.89 -21.83
C ALA A 521 -1.69 -25.98 -21.33
N SER A 522 -1.39 -24.70 -21.09
CA SER A 522 -2.35 -23.76 -20.55
C SER A 522 -2.24 -22.37 -21.16
N MET A 523 -3.36 -21.66 -21.17
CA MET A 523 -3.42 -20.23 -21.41
C MET A 523 -4.14 -19.52 -20.27
N LEU A 524 -3.68 -18.31 -19.98
CA LEU A 524 -4.22 -17.40 -18.99
C LEU A 524 -4.55 -16.08 -19.70
N TYR A 525 -5.73 -15.53 -19.39
CA TYR A 525 -6.10 -14.17 -19.71
C TYR A 525 -6.64 -13.50 -18.44
N GLY A 526 -6.07 -12.36 -18.08
CA GLY A 526 -6.51 -11.57 -16.94
C GLY A 526 -6.62 -10.10 -17.33
N LYS A 527 -7.69 -9.44 -16.86
CA LYS A 527 -7.89 -8.02 -17.07
C LYS A 527 -8.55 -7.35 -15.89
N THR A 528 -7.96 -6.23 -15.47
CA THR A 528 -8.49 -5.35 -14.44
C THR A 528 -8.77 -3.97 -15.05
N ASN A 529 -9.96 -3.43 -14.82
CA ASN A 529 -10.31 -2.06 -15.14
C ASN A 529 -10.58 -1.33 -13.83
N SER A 530 -9.90 -0.20 -13.62
CA SER A 530 -10.02 0.63 -12.44
C SER A 530 -10.51 2.02 -12.83
N SER A 531 -11.23 2.67 -11.93
CA SER A 531 -11.59 4.08 -12.04
C SER A 531 -11.49 4.73 -10.67
N SER A 532 -10.87 5.90 -10.62
CA SER A 532 -10.76 6.74 -9.42
C SER A 532 -11.44 8.08 -9.69
N PHE A 533 -12.14 8.59 -8.67
CA PHE A 533 -12.77 9.91 -8.66
C PHE A 533 -12.35 10.63 -7.39
N TYR A 534 -11.55 11.67 -7.53
CA TYR A 534 -11.15 12.53 -6.43
C TYR A 534 -12.13 13.68 -6.31
N LEU A 535 -12.96 13.63 -5.28
CA LEU A 535 -14.14 14.47 -5.08
C LEU A 535 -13.87 15.60 -4.09
N ASN A 536 -14.62 16.71 -4.24
CA ASN A 536 -14.68 17.84 -3.32
C ASN A 536 -13.36 18.60 -3.15
N ASP A 537 -12.49 18.55 -4.17
CA ASP A 537 -11.30 19.40 -4.19
C ASP A 537 -11.59 20.78 -4.76
N MET A 538 -10.65 21.69 -4.64
CA MET A 538 -10.71 23.07 -5.17
C MET A 538 -9.83 23.20 -6.39
N SER A 539 -10.29 23.96 -7.39
CA SER A 539 -9.55 24.28 -8.60
C SER A 539 -8.71 25.56 -8.40
N ALA A 540 -7.39 25.45 -8.54
CA ALA A 540 -6.49 26.59 -8.42
C ALA A 540 -6.88 27.76 -9.35
N PRO A 541 -7.09 27.57 -10.68
CA PRO A 541 -7.48 28.68 -11.56
C PRO A 541 -8.82 29.33 -11.21
N LYS A 542 -9.83 28.51 -10.84
CA LYS A 542 -11.13 29.06 -10.44
C LYS A 542 -11.05 29.85 -9.14
N LEU A 543 -10.21 29.42 -8.21
CA LEU A 543 -10.00 30.11 -6.95
C LEU A 543 -9.31 31.46 -7.17
N ILE A 544 -8.27 31.51 -8.02
CA ILE A 544 -7.59 32.76 -8.41
C ILE A 544 -8.61 33.72 -9.05
N GLU A 545 -9.39 33.25 -10.03
CA GLU A 545 -10.44 34.06 -10.68
C GLU A 545 -11.47 34.57 -9.68
N ALA A 546 -11.90 33.74 -8.74
CA ALA A 546 -12.88 34.10 -7.72
C ALA A 546 -12.37 35.16 -6.71
N ILE A 547 -11.10 35.13 -6.36
CA ILE A 547 -10.49 36.05 -5.38
C ILE A 547 -10.00 37.34 -6.04
N GLU A 548 -9.27 37.23 -7.19
CA GLU A 548 -8.69 38.40 -7.88
C GLU A 548 -9.62 39.01 -8.93
N GLY A 549 -10.43 38.21 -9.61
CA GLY A 549 -11.15 38.52 -10.86
C GLY A 549 -12.30 39.48 -10.74
N GLY A 550 -12.49 40.11 -9.59
CA GLY A 550 -13.36 41.25 -9.47
C GLY A 550 -14.56 41.12 -8.55
N SER A 551 -14.87 40.01 -7.98
CA SER A 551 -15.98 39.85 -7.06
C SER A 551 -15.71 38.87 -5.91
N ALA A 552 -14.59 39.07 -5.26
CA ALA A 552 -14.15 38.21 -4.12
C ALA A 552 -15.26 37.99 -3.07
N ILE A 553 -16.14 38.95 -2.88
CA ILE A 553 -17.27 38.85 -1.93
C ILE A 553 -18.38 37.95 -2.45
N THR A 554 -18.63 37.88 -3.79
CA THR A 554 -19.73 37.10 -4.36
C THR A 554 -19.28 35.71 -4.80
N ASP A 555 -18.02 35.54 -5.16
CA ASP A 555 -17.55 34.30 -5.82
C ASP A 555 -16.83 33.34 -4.85
N TYR A 556 -15.96 33.84 -3.96
CA TYR A 556 -15.40 33.06 -2.82
C TYR A 556 -14.98 34.01 -1.69
N ASN A 557 -15.89 34.31 -0.79
CA ASN A 557 -15.72 35.38 0.21
C ASN A 557 -14.90 34.99 1.43
N VAL A 558 -13.58 35.00 1.31
CA VAL A 558 -12.63 34.75 2.41
C VAL A 558 -12.41 36.01 3.29
N PHE A 559 -12.86 37.20 2.88
CA PHE A 559 -12.61 38.47 3.55
C PHE A 559 -13.72 38.87 4.53
N THR A 560 -14.74 38.04 4.69
CA THR A 560 -15.84 38.25 5.65
C THR A 560 -15.95 37.05 6.57
N TYR A 561 -16.13 37.26 7.85
CA TYR A 561 -16.31 36.16 8.82
C TYR A 561 -17.52 35.30 8.44
N GLN A 562 -17.28 33.96 8.26
CA GLN A 562 -18.27 33.02 7.72
C GLN A 562 -18.87 33.47 6.36
N GLY A 563 -18.08 34.15 5.54
CA GLY A 563 -18.56 34.73 4.27
C GLY A 563 -18.67 33.69 3.14
N VAL A 564 -17.93 32.55 3.21
CA VAL A 564 -18.01 31.49 2.21
C VAL A 564 -19.28 30.67 2.40
N THR A 565 -20.02 30.46 1.32
CA THR A 565 -21.25 29.66 1.30
C THR A 565 -21.00 28.33 0.52
N SER A 566 -21.90 27.35 0.67
CA SER A 566 -21.82 26.11 -0.10
C SER A 566 -21.91 26.32 -1.61
N ASP A 567 -22.67 27.36 -2.07
CA ASP A 567 -22.73 27.68 -3.50
C ASP A 567 -21.40 28.26 -4.00
N MET A 568 -20.72 29.08 -3.22
CA MET A 568 -19.38 29.60 -3.53
C MET A 568 -18.35 28.48 -3.53
N ALA A 569 -18.38 27.60 -2.54
CA ALA A 569 -17.52 26.41 -2.48
C ALA A 569 -17.71 25.52 -3.71
N ALA A 570 -18.97 25.30 -4.13
CA ALA A 570 -19.26 24.55 -5.35
C ALA A 570 -18.77 25.28 -6.62
N GLY A 571 -18.76 26.62 -6.64
CA GLY A 571 -18.25 27.42 -7.77
C GLY A 571 -16.77 27.18 -8.05
N VAL A 572 -15.93 27.06 -7.00
CA VAL A 572 -14.49 26.79 -7.10
C VAL A 572 -14.16 25.30 -7.06
N GLY A 573 -15.18 24.47 -6.82
CA GLY A 573 -15.02 23.01 -6.73
C GLY A 573 -14.59 22.35 -8.05
N ILE A 574 -13.84 21.27 -7.92
CA ILE A 574 -13.39 20.43 -9.03
C ILE A 574 -13.40 18.96 -8.60
N THR A 575 -13.58 18.07 -9.55
CA THR A 575 -13.41 16.62 -9.41
C THR A 575 -12.38 16.15 -10.42
N GLY A 576 -11.39 15.41 -9.95
CA GLY A 576 -10.47 14.68 -10.81
C GLY A 576 -11.02 13.28 -11.12
N SER A 577 -10.76 12.76 -12.31
CA SER A 577 -11.07 11.38 -12.67
C SER A 577 -9.92 10.70 -13.38
N MET A 578 -9.70 9.43 -13.07
CA MET A 578 -8.66 8.63 -13.65
C MET A 578 -9.15 7.23 -13.98
N LYS A 579 -8.68 6.65 -15.07
CA LYS A 579 -8.98 5.28 -15.48
C LYS A 579 -7.70 4.49 -15.63
N GLY A 580 -7.72 3.25 -15.13
CA GLY A 580 -6.64 2.29 -15.27
C GLY A 580 -7.10 1.02 -15.97
N THR A 581 -6.19 0.40 -16.69
CA THR A 581 -6.38 -0.95 -17.25
C THR A 581 -5.08 -1.70 -17.11
N ASN A 582 -5.16 -2.89 -16.48
CA ASN A 582 -4.10 -3.88 -16.43
C ASN A 582 -4.55 -5.12 -17.19
N GLU A 583 -3.69 -5.69 -18.02
CA GLU A 583 -3.98 -6.89 -18.82
C GLU A 583 -2.79 -7.83 -18.81
N ILE A 584 -3.04 -9.12 -18.64
CA ILE A 584 -2.02 -10.17 -18.74
C ILE A 584 -2.54 -11.28 -19.64
N GLU A 585 -1.73 -11.66 -20.62
CA GLU A 585 -1.94 -12.83 -21.46
C GLU A 585 -0.73 -13.75 -21.31
N SER A 586 -0.93 -15.04 -21.03
CA SER A 586 0.17 -15.98 -20.88
C SER A 586 -0.17 -17.34 -21.48
N MET A 587 0.78 -17.93 -22.19
CA MET A 587 0.73 -19.30 -22.68
C MET A 587 1.88 -20.10 -22.08
N ASN A 588 1.60 -21.29 -21.62
CA ASN A 588 2.59 -22.16 -21.01
C ASN A 588 2.45 -23.59 -21.53
N PHE A 589 3.58 -24.23 -21.81
CA PHE A 589 3.66 -25.66 -22.14
C PHE A 589 4.77 -26.32 -21.36
N THR A 590 4.45 -27.36 -20.63
CA THR A 590 5.36 -28.07 -19.74
C THR A 590 5.33 -29.56 -20.03
N VAL A 591 6.45 -30.23 -19.97
CA VAL A 591 6.58 -31.69 -19.96
C VAL A 591 7.32 -32.10 -18.70
N THR A 592 6.79 -33.09 -18.00
CA THR A 592 7.39 -33.68 -16.79
C THR A 592 7.54 -35.19 -16.96
N GLY A 593 8.50 -35.80 -16.27
CA GLY A 593 8.68 -37.27 -16.28
C GLY A 593 10.05 -37.71 -15.80
N SER A 594 10.30 -38.97 -15.87
CA SER A 594 11.60 -39.58 -15.52
C SER A 594 12.43 -39.89 -16.74
N THR A 595 13.76 -39.78 -16.60
CA THR A 595 14.73 -40.19 -17.63
C THR A 595 15.10 -41.68 -17.49
N ASP A 596 15.94 -42.20 -18.42
CA ASP A 596 16.56 -43.51 -18.24
C ASP A 596 17.79 -43.50 -17.33
N TYR A 597 18.31 -42.30 -17.09
CA TYR A 597 19.56 -42.18 -16.37
C TYR A 597 19.32 -42.22 -14.86
N GLN A 598 19.92 -43.24 -14.24
CA GLN A 598 19.98 -43.39 -12.80
C GLN A 598 21.43 -43.27 -12.36
N VAL A 599 21.70 -42.39 -11.41
CA VAL A 599 23.03 -42.24 -10.82
C VAL A 599 23.44 -43.58 -10.17
N PRO A 600 24.65 -44.09 -10.38
CA PRO A 600 25.07 -45.36 -9.78
C PRO A 600 24.94 -45.35 -8.26
N GLY A 601 24.10 -46.24 -7.72
CA GLY A 601 23.78 -46.30 -6.29
C GLY A 601 22.61 -45.43 -5.82
N ALA A 602 21.98 -44.72 -6.69
CA ALA A 602 20.75 -43.93 -6.40
C ALA A 602 19.51 -44.85 -6.34
N PRO A 603 18.47 -44.50 -5.58
CA PRO A 603 17.26 -45.31 -5.47
C PRO A 603 16.33 -45.21 -6.69
N ALA A 604 16.39 -44.10 -7.43
CA ALA A 604 15.48 -43.79 -8.55
C ALA A 604 16.22 -43.09 -9.71
N PRO A 605 15.67 -43.10 -10.93
CA PRO A 605 16.19 -42.33 -12.05
C PRO A 605 15.99 -40.79 -11.81
N VAL A 606 16.64 -39.98 -12.64
CA VAL A 606 16.50 -38.53 -12.64
C VAL A 606 15.11 -38.15 -13.15
N ALA A 607 14.34 -37.43 -12.34
CA ALA A 607 13.10 -36.79 -12.77
C ALA A 607 13.39 -35.39 -13.34
N PHE A 608 12.57 -34.94 -14.29
CA PHE A 608 12.78 -33.67 -14.94
C PHE A 608 11.46 -32.93 -15.25
N VAL A 609 11.57 -31.62 -15.38
CA VAL A 609 10.57 -30.72 -15.98
C VAL A 609 11.27 -29.94 -17.09
N ALA A 610 10.60 -29.72 -18.21
CA ALA A 610 11.05 -28.79 -19.23
C ALA A 610 9.84 -28.05 -19.80
N GLY A 611 9.96 -26.75 -20.00
CA GLY A 611 8.83 -25.97 -20.47
C GLY A 611 9.23 -24.68 -21.19
N VAL A 612 8.22 -24.13 -21.84
CA VAL A 612 8.26 -22.83 -22.51
C VAL A 612 7.05 -21.99 -22.09
N SER A 613 7.24 -20.69 -21.96
CA SER A 613 6.15 -19.76 -21.74
C SER A 613 6.34 -18.47 -22.53
N SER A 614 5.22 -17.82 -22.84
CA SER A 614 5.18 -16.48 -23.43
C SER A 614 4.15 -15.68 -22.66
N THR A 615 4.53 -14.48 -22.21
CA THR A 615 3.65 -13.63 -21.39
C THR A 615 3.74 -12.19 -21.86
N ASP A 616 2.58 -11.59 -22.12
CA ASP A 616 2.41 -10.17 -22.42
C ASP A 616 1.69 -9.50 -21.24
N ARG A 617 2.22 -8.38 -20.76
CA ARG A 617 1.60 -7.51 -19.76
C ARG A 617 1.40 -6.13 -20.35
N THR A 618 0.20 -5.58 -20.20
CA THR A 618 -0.13 -4.24 -20.65
C THR A 618 -0.70 -3.44 -19.49
N TYR A 619 -0.20 -2.25 -19.30
CA TYR A 619 -0.69 -1.29 -18.31
C TYR A 619 -1.03 0.03 -19.00
N SER A 620 -2.16 0.63 -18.60
CA SER A 620 -2.56 1.96 -19.05
C SER A 620 -3.24 2.71 -17.92
N ARG A 621 -2.78 3.95 -17.68
CA ARG A 621 -3.41 4.91 -16.78
C ARG A 621 -3.71 6.17 -17.56
N THR A 622 -4.97 6.63 -17.50
CA THR A 622 -5.47 7.78 -18.24
C THR A 622 -6.18 8.73 -17.28
N PRO A 623 -5.49 9.75 -16.75
CA PRO A 623 -6.09 10.82 -15.98
C PRO A 623 -6.86 11.80 -16.89
N ASP A 624 -7.77 12.58 -16.30
CA ASP A 624 -8.40 13.71 -16.97
C ASP A 624 -7.54 14.98 -16.87
N SER A 625 -8.02 16.09 -17.45
CA SER A 625 -7.28 17.36 -17.44
C SER A 625 -7.10 17.94 -16.04
N ALA A 626 -7.99 17.62 -15.07
CA ALA A 626 -7.85 18.10 -13.71
C ALA A 626 -6.57 17.54 -13.06
N TYR A 627 -6.28 16.28 -13.32
CA TYR A 627 -5.03 15.65 -12.91
C TYR A 627 -3.84 16.05 -13.81
N GLU A 628 -4.00 15.98 -15.14
CA GLU A 628 -2.87 16.20 -16.06
C GLU A 628 -2.28 17.61 -15.98
N GLU A 629 -3.12 18.61 -15.70
CA GLU A 629 -2.72 20.02 -15.58
C GLU A 629 -2.42 20.43 -14.12
N GLY A 630 -2.61 19.53 -13.14
CA GLY A 630 -2.37 19.81 -11.72
C GLY A 630 -3.35 20.83 -11.13
N LEU A 631 -4.61 20.79 -11.55
CA LEU A 631 -5.63 21.76 -11.13
C LEU A 631 -6.21 21.47 -9.74
N LEU A 632 -5.92 20.28 -9.17
CA LEU A 632 -6.44 19.81 -7.88
C LEU A 632 -5.56 20.32 -6.75
N LEU A 633 -5.99 21.35 -6.05
CA LEU A 633 -5.21 22.00 -4.98
C LEU A 633 -4.83 21.07 -3.83
N GLY A 634 -5.74 20.18 -3.46
CA GLY A 634 -5.54 19.27 -2.34
C GLY A 634 -4.92 17.93 -2.71
N PHE A 635 -4.72 17.65 -4.00
CA PHE A 635 -4.05 16.42 -4.45
C PHE A 635 -2.52 16.56 -4.48
N GLY A 636 -1.99 17.77 -4.69
CA GLY A 636 -0.57 18.06 -4.52
C GLY A 636 0.28 17.97 -5.77
N GLY A 637 -0.29 17.81 -6.97
CA GLY A 637 0.50 17.84 -8.21
C GLY A 637 -0.19 17.28 -9.45
N ALA A 638 0.51 17.30 -10.57
CA ALA A 638 0.02 16.78 -11.84
C ALA A 638 0.29 15.26 -11.95
N VAL A 639 -0.72 14.51 -12.41
CA VAL A 639 -0.57 13.09 -12.74
C VAL A 639 -0.63 12.90 -14.24
N LYS A 640 0.40 12.32 -14.83
CA LYS A 640 0.48 12.09 -16.27
C LYS A 640 -0.06 10.70 -16.63
N GLY A 641 -0.66 10.62 -17.82
CA GLY A 641 -1.05 9.35 -18.41
C GLY A 641 0.15 8.48 -18.76
N VAL A 642 0.02 7.16 -18.60
CA VAL A 642 1.05 6.18 -18.98
C VAL A 642 0.41 5.01 -19.70
N THR A 643 1.08 4.47 -20.72
CA THR A 643 0.66 3.24 -21.41
C THR A 643 1.90 2.54 -21.93
N GLY A 644 1.96 1.23 -21.69
CA GLY A 644 3.07 0.41 -22.18
C GLY A 644 2.72 -1.07 -22.20
N THR A 645 3.60 -1.86 -22.83
CA THR A 645 3.53 -3.32 -22.87
C THR A 645 4.92 -3.90 -22.66
N VAL A 646 5.03 -4.85 -21.76
CA VAL A 646 6.22 -5.67 -21.54
C VAL A 646 5.90 -7.10 -21.91
N SER A 647 6.70 -7.68 -22.80
CA SER A 647 6.58 -9.08 -23.24
C SER A 647 7.81 -9.87 -22.83
N VAL A 648 7.62 -11.14 -22.48
CA VAL A 648 8.70 -12.06 -22.16
C VAL A 648 8.45 -13.44 -22.76
N ASP A 649 9.47 -13.98 -23.45
CA ASP A 649 9.51 -15.35 -23.89
C ASP A 649 10.52 -16.13 -23.04
N GLU A 650 10.12 -17.29 -22.51
CA GLU A 650 10.90 -18.01 -21.53
C GLU A 650 11.08 -19.49 -21.92
N PHE A 651 12.25 -20.01 -21.59
CA PHE A 651 12.55 -21.45 -21.57
C PHE A 651 13.05 -21.82 -20.18
N TYR A 652 12.53 -22.91 -19.61
CA TYR A 652 12.93 -23.35 -18.28
C TYR A 652 13.05 -24.89 -18.19
N GLY A 653 13.84 -25.31 -17.24
CA GLY A 653 14.01 -26.71 -16.92
C GLY A 653 14.35 -26.94 -15.46
N GLU A 654 13.91 -28.05 -14.91
CA GLU A 654 14.15 -28.48 -13.54
C GLU A 654 14.51 -30.00 -13.55
N ALA A 655 15.40 -30.42 -12.67
CA ALA A 655 15.72 -31.83 -12.50
C ALA A 655 15.96 -32.18 -11.03
N ALA A 656 15.28 -33.22 -10.56
CA ALA A 656 15.60 -33.87 -9.30
C ALA A 656 16.51 -35.09 -9.57
N ILE A 657 17.66 -35.06 -8.96
CA ILE A 657 18.75 -36.01 -9.18
C ILE A 657 19.00 -36.79 -7.89
N PRO A 658 18.36 -37.94 -7.67
CA PRO A 658 18.71 -38.80 -6.56
C PRO A 658 20.18 -39.22 -6.69
N LEU A 659 21.01 -38.90 -5.68
CA LEU A 659 22.45 -39.20 -5.68
C LEU A 659 22.73 -40.52 -4.94
N ARG A 660 22.03 -40.78 -3.85
CA ARG A 660 22.01 -42.02 -3.07
C ARG A 660 20.74 -42.01 -2.20
N GLU A 661 20.54 -43.10 -1.46
CA GLU A 661 19.43 -43.19 -0.52
C GLU A 661 19.44 -42.01 0.46
N GLY A 662 18.33 -41.28 0.56
CA GLY A 662 18.16 -40.09 1.39
C GLY A 662 18.85 -38.82 0.90
N LEU A 663 19.62 -38.83 -0.20
CA LEU A 663 20.31 -37.66 -0.72
C LEU A 663 19.88 -37.32 -2.14
N THR A 664 19.22 -36.17 -2.32
CA THR A 664 18.76 -35.66 -3.62
C THR A 664 19.35 -34.28 -3.87
N ALA A 665 19.78 -34.03 -5.08
CA ALA A 665 20.13 -32.73 -5.60
C ALA A 665 19.02 -32.24 -6.54
N ASP A 666 18.59 -31.00 -6.41
CA ASP A 666 17.66 -30.36 -7.32
C ASP A 666 18.35 -29.21 -8.03
N VAL A 667 18.17 -29.14 -9.34
CA VAL A 667 18.71 -28.06 -10.16
C VAL A 667 17.62 -27.50 -11.03
N ALA A 668 17.56 -26.17 -11.15
CA ALA A 668 16.64 -25.50 -12.06
C ALA A 668 17.38 -24.40 -12.83
N PHE A 669 16.92 -24.13 -14.01
CA PHE A 669 17.41 -23.06 -14.88
C PHE A 669 16.25 -22.45 -15.65
N ARG A 670 16.28 -21.14 -15.78
CA ARG A 670 15.35 -20.37 -16.63
C ARG A 670 16.11 -19.32 -17.42
N SER A 671 15.71 -19.13 -18.66
CA SER A 671 16.16 -18.05 -19.53
C SER A 671 14.94 -17.28 -20.00
N SER A 672 14.91 -15.99 -19.71
CA SER A 672 13.83 -15.05 -19.99
C SER A 672 14.34 -13.99 -20.98
N ASP A 673 13.65 -13.79 -22.08
CA ASP A 673 13.98 -12.80 -23.12
C ASP A 673 12.90 -11.73 -23.15
N TYR A 674 13.20 -10.57 -22.54
CA TYR A 674 12.30 -9.44 -22.45
C TYR A 674 12.43 -8.51 -23.64
N ASN A 675 11.31 -7.98 -24.15
CA ASN A 675 11.31 -7.04 -25.29
C ASN A 675 12.03 -5.71 -25.00
N LEU A 676 12.18 -5.28 -23.74
CA LEU A 676 12.81 -4.01 -23.35
C LEU A 676 14.18 -4.20 -22.69
N SER A 677 14.27 -5.00 -21.62
CA SER A 677 15.52 -5.17 -20.87
C SER A 677 16.47 -6.24 -21.43
N GLY A 678 16.00 -7.02 -22.41
CA GLY A 678 16.78 -8.08 -23.05
C GLY A 678 16.78 -9.39 -22.24
N ARG A 679 17.81 -10.21 -22.44
CA ARG A 679 17.87 -11.55 -21.86
C ARG A 679 18.41 -11.56 -20.44
N SER A 680 17.76 -12.35 -19.57
CA SER A 680 18.22 -12.68 -18.23
C SER A 680 18.13 -14.18 -17.98
N ASP A 681 19.07 -14.71 -17.20
CA ASP A 681 19.21 -16.15 -16.91
C ASP A 681 19.25 -16.35 -15.39
N THR A 682 18.36 -17.19 -14.86
CA THR A 682 18.31 -17.53 -13.43
C THR A 682 18.54 -19.02 -13.21
N SER A 683 19.07 -19.39 -12.05
CA SER A 683 19.39 -20.77 -11.70
C SER A 683 19.15 -21.09 -10.23
N ARG A 684 18.87 -22.35 -9.95
CA ARG A 684 18.77 -22.88 -8.58
C ARG A 684 19.59 -24.19 -8.51
N ILE A 685 20.29 -24.30 -7.40
CA ILE A 685 20.94 -25.56 -7.00
C ILE A 685 20.62 -25.79 -5.54
N SER A 686 20.03 -26.94 -5.23
CA SER A 686 19.71 -27.29 -3.84
C SER A 686 20.03 -28.77 -3.58
N LEU A 687 20.25 -29.07 -2.32
CA LEU A 687 20.58 -30.40 -1.83
C LEU A 687 19.74 -30.73 -0.60
N SER A 688 19.04 -31.83 -0.61
CA SER A 688 18.33 -32.37 0.55
C SER A 688 18.94 -33.71 0.99
N TYR A 689 19.09 -33.84 2.31
CA TYR A 689 19.63 -35.07 2.89
C TYR A 689 18.79 -35.57 4.06
N VAL A 690 18.08 -36.63 3.86
CA VAL A 690 17.34 -37.35 4.91
C VAL A 690 18.36 -38.22 5.65
N LEU A 691 18.76 -37.79 6.85
CA LEU A 691 19.73 -38.50 7.68
C LEU A 691 19.11 -39.79 8.24
N ASN A 692 17.87 -39.69 8.72
CA ASN A 692 17.04 -40.75 9.27
C ASN A 692 15.59 -40.24 9.38
N ASP A 693 14.69 -41.04 9.93
CA ASP A 693 13.25 -40.65 10.12
C ASP A 693 13.04 -39.42 11.02
N MET A 694 14.09 -38.99 11.74
CA MET A 694 14.03 -37.89 12.70
C MET A 694 14.63 -36.58 12.16
N ALA A 695 15.45 -36.58 11.11
CA ALA A 695 16.15 -35.39 10.66
C ALA A 695 16.40 -35.37 9.14
N LYS A 696 16.04 -34.25 8.52
CA LYS A 696 16.35 -33.92 7.14
C LYS A 696 17.07 -32.55 7.11
N PHE A 697 18.18 -32.50 6.39
CA PHE A 697 18.93 -31.28 6.13
C PHE A 697 18.64 -30.78 4.72
N ARG A 698 18.61 -29.46 4.54
CA ARG A 698 18.43 -28.80 3.25
C ARG A 698 19.35 -27.59 3.11
N ILE A 699 19.90 -27.42 1.91
CA ILE A 699 20.69 -26.25 1.53
C ILE A 699 20.31 -25.84 0.11
N GLY A 700 20.15 -24.57 -0.15
CA GLY A 700 19.77 -24.03 -1.46
C GLY A 700 20.53 -22.75 -1.79
N PHE A 701 20.86 -22.60 -3.07
CA PHE A 701 21.39 -21.39 -3.68
C PHE A 701 20.52 -21.07 -4.88
N ASN A 702 19.92 -19.87 -4.89
CA ASN A 702 19.03 -19.44 -5.95
C ASN A 702 19.49 -18.08 -6.48
N SER A 703 19.55 -17.90 -7.79
CA SER A 703 19.50 -16.59 -8.39
C SER A 703 18.06 -16.25 -8.78
N ALA A 704 17.65 -15.03 -8.55
CA ALA A 704 16.31 -14.52 -8.85
C ALA A 704 16.41 -13.16 -9.55
N GLU A 705 15.33 -12.76 -10.22
CA GLU A 705 15.27 -11.51 -10.94
C GLU A 705 13.89 -10.87 -10.86
N ARG A 706 13.84 -9.53 -11.06
CA ARG A 706 12.62 -8.80 -11.35
C ARG A 706 12.85 -7.89 -12.54
N ALA A 707 12.03 -8.05 -13.58
CA ALA A 707 12.00 -7.09 -14.67
C ALA A 707 11.40 -5.76 -14.20
N PRO A 708 11.87 -4.60 -14.72
CA PRO A 708 11.21 -3.32 -14.45
C PRO A 708 9.74 -3.34 -14.84
N THR A 709 8.90 -2.63 -14.10
CA THR A 709 7.48 -2.49 -14.40
C THR A 709 7.26 -1.60 -15.61
N ILE A 710 6.06 -1.61 -16.18
CA ILE A 710 5.69 -0.70 -17.27
C ILE A 710 5.75 0.74 -16.79
N ALA A 711 5.39 1.00 -15.53
CA ALA A 711 5.51 2.30 -14.91
C ALA A 711 6.99 2.76 -14.82
N ASP A 712 7.88 1.87 -14.36
CA ASP A 712 9.33 2.14 -14.30
C ASP A 712 9.91 2.59 -15.66
N TYR A 713 9.37 2.07 -16.77
CA TYR A 713 9.82 2.43 -18.12
C TYR A 713 9.13 3.67 -18.69
N PHE A 714 7.83 3.83 -18.52
CA PHE A 714 7.00 4.68 -19.38
C PHE A 714 6.29 5.84 -18.68
N ILE A 715 6.40 6.02 -17.35
CA ILE A 715 5.84 7.20 -16.69
C ILE A 715 6.50 8.44 -17.34
N PRO A 716 5.72 9.39 -17.92
CA PRO A 716 6.26 10.60 -18.49
C PRO A 716 6.98 11.46 -17.45
N GLU A 717 8.05 12.11 -17.85
CA GLU A 717 8.72 13.08 -16.97
C GLU A 717 7.74 14.16 -16.51
N SER A 718 7.73 14.41 -15.22
CA SER A 718 6.95 15.49 -14.59
C SER A 718 7.82 16.23 -13.57
N GLN A 719 7.58 17.52 -13.46
CA GLN A 719 8.20 18.35 -12.45
C GLN A 719 7.29 18.35 -11.20
N SER A 720 7.89 18.17 -10.04
CA SER A 720 7.26 18.23 -8.75
C SER A 720 8.05 19.09 -7.78
N LEU A 721 7.63 19.16 -6.53
CA LEU A 721 8.34 19.84 -5.46
C LEU A 721 8.81 18.81 -4.43
N TRP A 722 10.02 19.00 -3.93
CA TRP A 722 10.53 18.32 -2.76
C TRP A 722 10.77 19.32 -1.63
N GLU A 723 10.64 18.88 -0.41
CA GLU A 723 10.89 19.69 0.80
C GLU A 723 12.27 19.35 1.36
N GLY A 724 13.07 20.37 1.62
CA GLY A 724 14.43 20.21 2.15
C GLY A 724 15.25 21.50 2.10
N ASP A 725 16.56 21.37 2.03
CA ASP A 725 17.47 22.51 1.99
C ASP A 725 18.57 22.38 0.94
N ASP A 726 18.73 23.40 0.10
CA ASP A 726 19.92 23.55 -0.72
C ASP A 726 21.04 24.15 0.12
N LYS A 727 21.90 23.29 0.70
CA LYS A 727 23.04 23.68 1.54
C LYS A 727 24.06 24.55 0.84
N CYS A 728 23.97 24.74 -0.49
CA CYS A 728 24.77 25.68 -1.26
C CYS A 728 24.12 27.06 -1.39
N ALA A 729 22.85 27.22 -1.01
CA ALA A 729 22.16 28.51 -1.04
C ALA A 729 22.31 29.28 0.27
N GLY A 730 21.96 30.58 0.24
CA GLY A 730 22.05 31.48 1.36
C GLY A 730 23.33 32.34 1.31
N THR A 731 23.39 33.37 2.14
CA THR A 731 24.56 34.25 2.28
C THR A 731 25.74 33.58 2.97
N THR A 732 25.48 32.55 3.76
CA THR A 732 26.46 31.70 4.43
C THR A 732 26.13 30.22 4.14
N PRO A 733 26.51 29.72 2.95
CA PRO A 733 26.26 28.32 2.60
C PRO A 733 26.92 27.35 3.60
N GLU A 734 26.27 26.21 3.85
CA GLU A 734 26.79 25.17 4.73
C GLU A 734 27.98 24.43 4.09
N TYR A 735 27.96 24.26 2.78
CA TYR A 735 29.06 23.68 2.01
C TYR A 735 30.05 24.75 1.56
N THR A 736 31.30 24.37 1.45
CA THR A 736 32.38 25.23 0.92
C THR A 736 32.14 25.58 -0.55
N GLN A 737 32.73 26.67 -1.00
CA GLN A 737 32.62 27.10 -2.40
C GLN A 737 33.02 25.99 -3.39
N ALA A 738 34.09 25.24 -3.12
CA ALA A 738 34.52 24.15 -4.00
C ALA A 738 33.49 23.00 -4.06
N GLN A 739 32.82 22.70 -2.95
CA GLN A 739 31.75 21.70 -2.89
C GLN A 739 30.52 22.17 -3.67
N CYS A 740 30.15 23.44 -3.55
CA CYS A 740 29.03 24.00 -4.30
C CYS A 740 29.31 24.13 -5.81
N GLU A 741 30.57 24.35 -6.19
CA GLU A 741 30.97 24.32 -7.60
C GLU A 741 30.79 22.93 -8.23
N ASN A 742 30.96 21.84 -7.45
CA ASN A 742 30.64 20.50 -7.92
C ASN A 742 29.16 20.36 -8.32
N THR A 743 28.23 21.03 -7.60
CA THR A 743 26.78 20.99 -7.88
C THR A 743 26.36 21.90 -9.04
N GLY A 744 27.30 22.41 -9.85
CA GLY A 744 27.03 23.29 -10.98
C GLY A 744 26.91 24.79 -10.63
N MET A 745 27.13 25.17 -9.37
CA MET A 745 27.17 26.58 -8.98
C MET A 745 28.47 27.24 -9.44
N THR A 746 28.44 28.47 -9.94
CA THR A 746 29.63 29.21 -10.24
C THR A 746 30.21 29.91 -9.00
N SER A 747 31.53 30.20 -9.01
CA SER A 747 32.16 30.96 -7.95
C SER A 747 31.57 32.36 -7.74
N ALA A 748 30.98 32.95 -8.78
CA ALA A 748 30.31 34.25 -8.71
C ALA A 748 28.94 34.20 -8.02
N GLN A 749 28.29 33.02 -7.99
CA GLN A 749 26.98 32.76 -7.37
C GLN A 749 27.08 32.35 -5.90
N TYR A 750 28.23 31.81 -5.46
CA TYR A 750 28.43 31.36 -4.09
C TYR A 750 28.18 32.49 -3.08
N GLY A 751 27.33 32.21 -2.08
CA GLY A 751 26.89 33.18 -1.07
C GLY A 751 25.91 34.25 -1.56
N LYS A 752 25.33 34.08 -2.77
CA LYS A 752 24.37 35.02 -3.36
C LYS A 752 23.05 34.33 -3.84
N VAL A 753 23.00 33.02 -3.87
CA VAL A 753 21.77 32.28 -4.26
C VAL A 753 20.81 32.32 -3.05
N THR A 754 19.61 32.82 -3.25
CA THR A 754 18.59 32.91 -2.19
C THR A 754 18.05 31.49 -1.88
N LYS A 755 17.93 31.15 -0.61
CA LYS A 755 17.22 29.94 -0.17
C LYS A 755 15.74 30.03 -0.55
N SER A 756 15.10 28.90 -0.76
CA SER A 756 13.66 28.88 -0.94
C SER A 756 12.97 29.36 0.35
N PRO A 757 12.08 30.36 0.28
CA PRO A 757 11.38 30.86 1.46
C PRO A 757 10.40 29.84 2.06
N ALA A 758 9.99 28.84 1.25
CA ALA A 758 9.09 27.77 1.64
C ALA A 758 9.83 26.43 1.91
N SER A 759 11.16 26.41 1.85
CA SER A 759 11.98 25.17 1.86
C SER A 759 11.56 24.16 0.80
N GLN A 760 10.96 24.62 -0.31
CA GLN A 760 10.52 23.80 -1.42
C GLN A 760 11.38 24.07 -2.66
N TYR A 761 11.77 23.02 -3.34
CA TYR A 761 12.64 23.01 -4.51
C TYR A 761 12.03 22.12 -5.59
N TYR A 762 12.45 22.29 -6.83
CA TYR A 762 11.95 21.48 -7.94
C TYR A 762 12.75 20.20 -8.10
N ASN A 763 12.03 19.09 -8.34
CA ASN A 763 12.59 17.87 -8.88
C ASN A 763 11.97 17.53 -10.25
N ARG A 764 12.55 16.56 -10.95
CA ARG A 764 11.97 15.90 -12.10
C ARG A 764 12.08 14.39 -11.95
N GLY A 765 10.92 13.75 -11.75
CA GLY A 765 10.76 12.31 -11.78
C GLY A 765 10.23 11.82 -13.12
N GLY A 766 10.39 10.54 -13.40
CA GLY A 766 9.85 9.89 -14.60
C GLY A 766 10.45 8.52 -14.86
N GLY A 767 9.91 7.81 -15.86
CA GLY A 767 10.37 6.51 -16.28
C GLY A 767 11.76 6.53 -16.93
N ASN A 768 12.38 5.35 -16.97
CA ASN A 768 13.71 5.19 -17.55
C ASN A 768 13.80 3.93 -18.43
N LEU A 769 13.91 4.13 -19.73
CA LEU A 769 14.00 3.02 -20.70
C LEU A 769 15.33 2.26 -20.68
N GLU A 770 16.34 2.75 -19.94
CA GLU A 770 17.64 2.08 -19.80
C GLU A 770 17.70 1.08 -18.64
N LEU A 771 16.64 0.96 -17.87
CA LEU A 771 16.55 0.03 -16.75
C LEU A 771 16.76 -1.42 -17.18
N LYS A 772 17.45 -2.14 -16.32
CA LYS A 772 17.72 -3.58 -16.44
C LYS A 772 16.98 -4.34 -15.33
N PRO A 773 16.81 -5.68 -15.47
CA PRO A 773 16.28 -6.46 -14.36
C PRO A 773 17.13 -6.27 -13.10
N GLU A 774 16.45 -6.27 -11.95
CA GLU A 774 17.09 -6.44 -10.65
C GLU A 774 17.59 -7.87 -10.53
N GLU A 775 18.70 -8.06 -9.87
CA GLU A 775 19.31 -9.38 -9.67
C GLU A 775 19.40 -9.66 -8.15
N ALA A 776 19.09 -10.88 -7.75
CA ALA A 776 19.20 -11.28 -6.35
C ALA A 776 19.78 -12.69 -6.23
N GLU A 777 20.56 -12.90 -5.18
CA GLU A 777 21.08 -14.21 -4.78
C GLU A 777 20.51 -14.58 -3.40
N THR A 778 19.92 -15.76 -3.30
CA THR A 778 19.38 -16.29 -2.04
C THR A 778 20.10 -17.52 -1.62
N THR A 779 20.58 -17.55 -0.39
CA THR A 779 21.13 -18.74 0.28
C THR A 779 20.18 -19.19 1.38
N THR A 780 19.84 -20.48 1.41
CA THR A 780 19.05 -21.09 2.49
C THR A 780 19.74 -22.30 3.07
N ILE A 781 19.75 -22.45 4.40
CA ILE A 781 20.30 -23.63 5.10
C ILE A 781 19.31 -24.00 6.21
N GLY A 782 18.80 -25.21 6.17
CA GLY A 782 17.77 -25.63 7.10
C GLY A 782 17.86 -27.05 7.59
N VAL A 783 17.17 -27.29 8.69
CA VAL A 783 16.96 -28.63 9.26
C VAL A 783 15.49 -28.81 9.61
N VAL A 784 14.90 -29.89 9.16
CA VAL A 784 13.56 -30.34 9.56
C VAL A 784 13.72 -31.52 10.47
N MET A 785 13.02 -31.53 11.60
CA MET A 785 13.14 -32.55 12.64
C MET A 785 11.76 -33.11 12.98
N ASN A 786 11.64 -34.43 12.95
CA ASN A 786 10.51 -35.16 13.49
C ASN A 786 10.91 -35.70 14.88
N LEU A 787 10.48 -35.00 15.91
CA LEU A 787 10.83 -35.29 17.30
C LEU A 787 9.87 -36.34 17.91
N PRO A 788 10.26 -37.03 19.02
CA PRO A 788 9.32 -37.90 19.70
C PRO A 788 8.03 -37.21 20.13
N ASN A 789 6.96 -37.95 20.23
CA ASN A 789 5.60 -37.50 20.61
C ASN A 789 4.89 -36.66 19.51
N GLY A 790 5.24 -36.87 18.23
CA GLY A 790 4.54 -36.21 17.12
C GLY A 790 4.86 -34.72 16.94
N ILE A 791 5.98 -34.25 17.45
CA ILE A 791 6.44 -32.88 17.26
C ILE A 791 7.27 -32.81 15.98
N THR A 792 6.87 -31.92 15.08
CA THR A 792 7.66 -31.50 13.90
C THR A 792 8.24 -30.11 14.13
N ALA A 793 9.51 -29.91 13.84
CA ALA A 793 10.15 -28.60 13.94
C ALA A 793 11.05 -28.34 12.74
N SER A 794 11.14 -27.09 12.29
CA SER A 794 12.15 -26.64 11.32
C SER A 794 12.88 -25.40 11.83
N ILE A 795 14.13 -25.28 11.43
CA ILE A 795 14.96 -24.09 11.61
C ILE A 795 15.65 -23.84 10.27
N ASP A 796 15.42 -22.67 9.71
CA ASP A 796 15.93 -22.27 8.41
C ASP A 796 16.62 -20.90 8.48
N TYR A 797 17.92 -20.88 8.23
CA TYR A 797 18.65 -19.66 7.95
C TYR A 797 18.43 -19.26 6.50
N TRP A 798 18.28 -17.99 6.26
CA TRP A 798 18.14 -17.41 4.93
C TRP A 798 18.94 -16.11 4.84
N ALA A 799 19.54 -15.88 3.66
CA ALA A 799 20.21 -14.64 3.30
C ALA A 799 19.85 -14.29 1.85
N ILE A 800 19.48 -13.04 1.64
CA ILE A 800 19.11 -12.48 0.33
C ILE A 800 20.00 -11.27 0.10
N SER A 801 20.81 -11.30 -0.96
CA SER A 801 21.58 -10.17 -1.44
C SER A 801 21.02 -9.74 -2.80
N MET A 802 20.70 -8.47 -2.95
CA MET A 802 20.14 -7.92 -4.17
C MET A 802 21.04 -6.82 -4.71
N ASP A 803 21.38 -6.93 -5.97
CA ASP A 803 22.11 -5.93 -6.74
C ASP A 803 21.21 -5.24 -7.74
N LYS A 804 21.58 -4.02 -8.15
CA LYS A 804 20.85 -3.26 -9.17
C LYS A 804 19.37 -3.06 -8.82
N ALA A 805 19.05 -2.98 -7.54
CA ALA A 805 17.69 -2.70 -7.13
C ALA A 805 17.22 -1.38 -7.75
N ILE A 806 16.03 -1.40 -8.34
CA ILE A 806 15.43 -0.21 -8.94
C ILE A 806 14.89 0.66 -7.80
N GLY A 807 15.31 1.92 -7.81
CA GLY A 807 14.91 2.92 -6.84
C GLY A 807 15.33 4.31 -7.30
N THR A 808 14.90 5.31 -6.55
CA THR A 808 15.32 6.70 -6.68
C THR A 808 16.31 7.05 -5.56
N VAL A 809 17.15 8.03 -5.80
CA VAL A 809 17.97 8.65 -4.75
C VAL A 809 17.34 9.99 -4.45
N ASP A 810 17.06 10.28 -3.19
CA ASP A 810 16.48 11.54 -2.77
C ASP A 810 17.38 12.73 -3.11
N GLU A 811 16.78 13.89 -3.32
CA GLU A 811 17.45 15.07 -3.86
C GLU A 811 18.50 15.63 -2.90
N GLU A 812 18.27 15.57 -1.59
CA GLU A 812 19.27 16.01 -0.59
C GLU A 812 20.50 15.11 -0.63
N THR A 813 20.31 13.80 -0.73
CA THR A 813 21.40 12.83 -0.92
C THR A 813 22.14 13.08 -2.23
N ILE A 814 21.45 13.34 -3.33
CA ILE A 814 22.07 13.69 -4.62
C ILE A 814 22.95 14.93 -4.47
N ILE A 815 22.44 16.00 -3.87
CA ILE A 815 23.17 17.24 -3.64
C ILE A 815 24.40 16.99 -2.73
N GLU A 816 24.21 16.23 -1.66
CA GLU A 816 25.27 15.91 -0.70
C GLU A 816 26.42 15.11 -1.34
N VAL A 817 26.11 14.01 -2.03
CA VAL A 817 27.17 13.18 -2.63
C VAL A 817 27.84 13.89 -3.83
N CYS A 818 27.10 14.73 -4.54
CA CYS A 818 27.70 15.58 -5.55
C CYS A 818 28.66 16.60 -4.93
N ALA A 819 28.20 17.35 -3.93
CA ALA A 819 29.02 18.36 -3.28
C ALA A 819 30.28 17.77 -2.63
N THR A 820 30.15 16.64 -1.93
CA THR A 820 31.22 16.07 -1.10
C THR A 820 32.11 15.07 -1.85
N GLN A 821 31.57 14.36 -2.82
CA GLN A 821 32.24 13.21 -3.47
C GLN A 821 32.30 13.33 -5.01
N GLY A 822 31.53 14.25 -5.62
CA GLY A 822 31.48 14.41 -7.08
C GLY A 822 30.68 13.28 -7.79
N ILE A 823 29.73 12.66 -7.09
CA ILE A 823 28.86 11.56 -7.58
C ILE A 823 27.47 12.13 -7.88
N LEU A 824 26.80 11.66 -8.95
CA LEU A 824 25.45 12.08 -9.39
C LEU A 824 25.31 13.60 -9.67
N CYS A 825 26.39 14.29 -9.98
CA CYS A 825 26.36 15.73 -10.24
C CYS A 825 25.57 16.09 -11.51
N ASP A 826 25.49 15.17 -12.46
CA ASP A 826 24.71 15.36 -13.70
C ASP A 826 23.20 15.44 -13.46
N ALA A 827 22.72 14.95 -12.29
CA ALA A 827 21.31 15.05 -11.87
C ALA A 827 20.93 16.45 -11.35
N ILE A 828 21.91 17.34 -11.08
CA ILE A 828 21.65 18.66 -10.51
C ILE A 828 21.65 19.71 -11.62
N HIS A 829 20.51 20.32 -11.85
CA HIS A 829 20.33 21.37 -12.84
C HIS A 829 20.02 22.69 -12.15
N ARG A 830 21.03 23.56 -12.03
CA ARG A 830 20.83 24.89 -11.45
C ARG A 830 20.37 25.88 -12.52
N SER A 831 19.42 26.73 -12.18
CA SER A 831 19.02 27.85 -13.04
C SER A 831 20.20 28.76 -13.39
N ALA A 832 20.04 29.67 -14.34
CA ALA A 832 21.06 30.66 -14.67
C ALA A 832 21.47 31.52 -13.45
N GLY A 833 20.61 31.69 -12.46
CA GLY A 833 20.89 32.36 -11.19
C GLY A 833 21.52 31.44 -10.11
N GLY A 834 21.70 30.15 -10.40
CA GLY A 834 22.24 29.16 -9.45
C GLY A 834 21.19 28.50 -8.54
N SER A 835 19.91 28.85 -8.64
CA SER A 835 18.82 28.37 -7.81
C SER A 835 18.31 26.99 -8.27
N LEU A 836 17.78 26.20 -7.33
CA LEU A 836 17.05 24.94 -7.56
C LEU A 836 15.52 25.10 -7.39
N TRP A 837 15.02 26.25 -6.93
CA TRP A 837 13.60 26.53 -6.72
C TRP A 837 13.02 27.59 -7.66
N LEU A 838 13.86 28.31 -8.40
CA LEU A 838 13.43 29.22 -9.46
C LEU A 838 13.36 28.49 -10.80
N SER A 839 12.54 29.02 -11.72
CA SER A 839 12.38 28.48 -13.07
C SER A 839 13.71 28.16 -13.74
N GLY A 840 13.87 26.94 -14.24
CA GLY A 840 15.09 26.43 -14.86
C GLY A 840 16.10 25.82 -13.89
N GLY A 841 15.74 25.62 -12.63
CA GLY A 841 16.49 24.82 -11.65
C GLY A 841 15.67 23.60 -11.21
N TRP A 842 16.28 22.41 -11.08
CA TRP A 842 15.68 21.19 -10.56
C TRP A 842 16.75 20.14 -10.24
N VAL A 843 16.36 19.07 -9.56
CA VAL A 843 17.17 17.85 -9.39
C VAL A 843 16.43 16.69 -10.06
N ASP A 844 17.13 15.87 -10.84
CA ASP A 844 16.56 14.67 -11.48
C ASP A 844 16.47 13.53 -10.46
N GLU A 845 15.25 13.08 -10.18
CA GLU A 845 14.91 11.95 -9.31
C GLU A 845 14.33 10.80 -10.16
N LYS A 846 15.12 10.27 -11.09
CA LYS A 846 14.70 9.18 -11.97
C LYS A 846 15.02 7.82 -11.38
N SER A 847 14.14 6.83 -11.64
CA SER A 847 14.41 5.44 -11.32
C SER A 847 15.69 4.94 -11.97
N GLN A 848 16.55 4.27 -11.20
CA GLN A 848 17.85 3.77 -11.63
C GLN A 848 18.13 2.39 -11.00
N ASN A 849 18.94 1.56 -11.67
CA ASN A 849 19.49 0.32 -11.10
C ASN A 849 20.71 0.65 -10.24
N ILE A 850 20.52 1.18 -9.06
CA ILE A 850 21.62 1.73 -8.27
C ILE A 850 21.73 1.13 -6.86
N ALA A 851 20.62 0.73 -6.23
CA ALA A 851 20.66 0.28 -4.84
C ALA A 851 21.10 -1.20 -4.70
N GLU A 852 21.77 -1.48 -3.58
CA GLU A 852 22.04 -2.82 -3.08
C GLU A 852 21.23 -3.06 -1.81
N LYS A 853 20.77 -4.30 -1.59
CA LYS A 853 20.01 -4.67 -0.39
C LYS A 853 20.52 -6.00 0.16
N GLU A 854 20.70 -6.07 1.48
CA GLU A 854 21.13 -7.28 2.19
C GLU A 854 20.17 -7.60 3.35
N TRP A 855 19.47 -8.72 3.25
CA TRP A 855 18.52 -9.23 4.24
C TRP A 855 18.94 -10.60 4.74
N GLU A 856 19.04 -10.80 6.04
CA GLU A 856 19.37 -12.09 6.64
C GLU A 856 18.48 -12.38 7.86
N GLY A 857 18.21 -13.64 8.11
CA GLY A 857 17.44 -14.03 9.28
C GLY A 857 17.30 -15.54 9.47
N LEU A 858 16.53 -15.89 10.49
CA LEU A 858 16.16 -17.26 10.85
C LEU A 858 14.63 -17.38 10.91
N ASP A 859 14.09 -18.38 10.24
CA ASP A 859 12.70 -18.80 10.42
C ASP A 859 12.66 -20.11 11.21
N MET A 860 11.78 -20.16 12.23
CA MET A 860 11.58 -21.34 13.05
C MET A 860 10.09 -21.68 13.09
N VAL A 861 9.77 -22.94 12.83
CA VAL A 861 8.41 -23.46 12.96
C VAL A 861 8.43 -24.70 13.84
N ALA A 862 7.50 -24.81 14.76
CA ALA A 862 7.29 -26.01 15.55
C ALA A 862 5.80 -26.31 15.64
N SER A 863 5.41 -27.56 15.41
CA SER A 863 4.04 -28.01 15.53
C SER A 863 3.97 -29.39 16.18
N GLY A 864 2.86 -29.67 16.85
CA GLY A 864 2.63 -30.99 17.43
C GLY A 864 1.24 -31.14 18.03
N ASP A 865 0.73 -32.35 17.98
CA ASP A 865 -0.55 -32.75 18.56
C ASP A 865 -0.32 -33.68 19.76
N PHE A 866 -0.96 -33.33 20.87
CA PHE A 866 -0.79 -34.02 22.16
C PHE A 866 -2.13 -34.57 22.63
N ASP A 867 -2.24 -35.88 22.73
CA ASP A 867 -3.41 -36.51 23.32
C ASP A 867 -3.45 -36.24 24.81
N VAL A 868 -4.54 -35.68 25.30
CA VAL A 868 -4.82 -35.43 26.70
C VAL A 868 -6.04 -36.26 27.14
N ALA A 869 -6.30 -36.34 28.45
CA ALA A 869 -7.31 -37.25 29.02
C ALA A 869 -8.72 -37.15 28.42
N LYS A 870 -9.07 -36.06 27.73
CA LYS A 870 -10.37 -35.82 27.11
C LYS A 870 -10.29 -35.12 25.75
N GLY A 871 -9.26 -35.36 24.96
CA GLY A 871 -9.17 -34.74 23.63
C GLY A 871 -7.72 -34.55 23.19
N THR A 872 -7.52 -33.69 22.22
CA THR A 872 -6.22 -33.39 21.66
C THR A 872 -5.91 -31.92 21.81
N VAL A 873 -4.70 -31.58 22.22
CA VAL A 873 -4.13 -30.22 22.22
C VAL A 873 -3.18 -30.12 21.04
N SER A 874 -3.45 -29.22 20.12
CA SER A 874 -2.56 -28.85 19.02
C SER A 874 -1.78 -27.58 19.36
N VAL A 875 -0.48 -27.56 19.07
CA VAL A 875 0.36 -26.37 19.25
C VAL A 875 1.11 -26.13 17.95
N THR A 876 1.04 -24.89 17.44
CA THR A 876 1.86 -24.44 16.32
C THR A 876 2.48 -23.08 16.67
N SER A 877 3.78 -22.97 16.54
CA SER A 877 4.52 -21.73 16.78
C SER A 877 5.42 -21.42 15.58
N THR A 878 5.29 -20.20 15.07
CA THR A 878 6.15 -19.67 14.02
C THR A 878 6.90 -18.45 14.58
N LEU A 879 8.19 -18.36 14.32
CA LEU A 879 9.06 -17.28 14.74
C LEU A 879 9.96 -16.88 13.57
N THR A 880 10.10 -15.58 13.33
CA THR A 880 11.13 -14.99 12.48
C THR A 880 12.05 -14.12 13.33
N TYR A 881 13.36 -14.35 13.20
CA TYR A 881 14.40 -13.52 13.77
C TYR A 881 15.17 -12.84 12.66
N LEU A 882 15.04 -11.52 12.55
CA LEU A 882 15.71 -10.67 11.57
C LEU A 882 17.12 -10.33 12.07
N MET A 883 18.15 -10.57 11.26
CA MET A 883 19.57 -10.39 11.63
C MET A 883 20.20 -9.20 10.90
N THR A 884 19.81 -9.00 9.62
CA THR A 884 20.32 -7.91 8.78
C THR A 884 19.17 -7.42 7.90
N LYS A 885 19.05 -6.11 7.76
CA LYS A 885 18.12 -5.42 6.83
C LYS A 885 18.77 -4.13 6.35
N GLU A 886 19.78 -4.25 5.52
CA GLU A 886 20.59 -3.13 5.04
C GLU A 886 20.22 -2.73 3.61
N THR A 887 20.09 -1.43 3.37
CA THR A 887 19.97 -0.84 2.03
C THR A 887 21.13 0.12 1.82
N THR A 888 21.87 -0.05 0.74
CA THR A 888 22.90 0.86 0.26
C THR A 888 22.37 1.58 -0.98
N LEU A 889 22.06 2.86 -0.87
CA LEU A 889 21.52 3.62 -2.02
C LEU A 889 22.55 3.83 -3.13
N ILE A 890 23.82 4.01 -2.77
CA ILE A 890 24.91 4.18 -3.75
C ILE A 890 26.02 3.17 -3.43
N PRO A 891 26.23 2.15 -4.27
CA PRO A 891 27.23 1.10 -4.03
C PRO A 891 28.62 1.66 -3.76
N GLY A 892 29.25 1.14 -2.72
CA GLY A 892 30.57 1.57 -2.30
C GLY A 892 30.64 2.89 -1.52
N ASN A 893 29.50 3.48 -1.19
CA ASN A 893 29.40 4.68 -0.35
C ASN A 893 28.79 4.33 1.02
N GLU A 894 29.65 4.14 2.04
CA GLU A 894 29.23 3.81 3.41
C GLU A 894 28.28 4.86 4.03
N ALA A 895 28.29 6.10 3.57
CA ALA A 895 27.40 7.15 4.07
C ALA A 895 25.93 6.98 3.61
N THR A 896 25.68 6.12 2.61
CA THR A 896 24.34 5.83 2.09
C THR A 896 23.80 4.46 2.52
N VAL A 897 24.45 3.81 3.48
CA VAL A 897 24.00 2.56 4.08
C VAL A 897 23.01 2.86 5.19
N THR A 898 21.87 2.20 5.15
CA THR A 898 20.84 2.25 6.20
C THR A 898 20.54 0.84 6.68
N ASP A 899 20.78 0.56 7.98
CA ASP A 899 20.36 -0.69 8.63
C ASP A 899 19.04 -0.46 9.39
N CYS A 900 18.03 -1.25 9.06
CA CYS A 900 16.69 -1.12 9.60
C CYS A 900 16.33 -2.17 10.67
N VAL A 901 17.25 -3.05 11.07
CA VAL A 901 16.96 -4.08 12.08
C VAL A 901 16.65 -3.42 13.42
N GLY A 902 15.45 -3.68 13.96
CA GLY A 902 15.01 -3.09 15.21
C GLY A 902 14.80 -1.58 15.18
N VAL A 903 14.67 -0.96 14.00
CA VAL A 903 14.59 0.48 13.83
C VAL A 903 13.28 0.89 13.13
N TRP A 904 12.73 2.04 13.55
CA TRP A 904 11.65 2.74 12.87
C TRP A 904 12.05 4.20 12.63
N SER A 905 12.09 4.63 11.37
CA SER A 905 12.49 5.99 10.98
C SER A 905 11.82 6.37 9.64
N ASN A 906 12.11 7.57 9.12
CA ASN A 906 11.69 7.96 7.76
C ASN A 906 12.29 7.09 6.64
N LYS A 907 13.39 6.37 6.92
CA LYS A 907 14.05 5.44 5.97
C LYS A 907 13.76 3.97 6.26
N CYS A 908 13.25 3.67 7.45
CA CYS A 908 13.03 2.31 7.93
C CYS A 908 11.57 2.11 8.34
N TYR A 909 10.81 1.35 7.57
CA TYR A 909 9.54 0.80 8.02
C TYR A 909 9.76 -0.03 9.29
N PRO A 910 8.81 -0.11 10.25
CA PRO A 910 9.02 -0.84 11.50
C PRO A 910 9.50 -2.27 11.25
N SER A 911 10.69 -2.58 11.72
CA SER A 911 11.37 -3.85 11.45
C SER A 911 11.84 -4.51 12.75
N PRO A 912 10.91 -5.07 13.58
CA PRO A 912 11.28 -5.69 14.83
C PRO A 912 12.20 -6.89 14.61
N GLU A 913 13.21 -7.07 15.48
CA GLU A 913 14.14 -8.19 15.39
C GLU A 913 13.43 -9.55 15.49
N VAL A 914 12.39 -9.66 16.34
CA VAL A 914 11.66 -10.90 16.57
C VAL A 914 10.17 -10.70 16.39
N ARG A 915 9.56 -11.54 15.56
CA ARG A 915 8.10 -11.68 15.44
C ARG A 915 7.70 -13.12 15.69
N THR A 916 6.60 -13.34 16.44
CA THR A 916 6.08 -14.68 16.71
C THR A 916 4.58 -14.78 16.50
N ASN A 917 4.12 -15.97 16.11
CA ASN A 917 2.72 -16.34 16.09
C ASN A 917 2.58 -17.75 16.66
N THR A 918 2.01 -17.86 17.87
CA THR A 918 1.85 -19.14 18.58
C THR A 918 0.37 -19.44 18.77
N LYS A 919 -0.09 -20.56 18.21
CA LYS A 919 -1.46 -21.05 18.26
C LYS A 919 -1.53 -22.28 19.16
N VAL A 920 -2.50 -22.32 20.06
CA VAL A 920 -2.80 -23.46 20.94
C VAL A 920 -4.27 -23.81 20.75
N GLY A 921 -4.53 -24.95 20.10
CA GLY A 921 -5.85 -25.48 19.87
C GLY A 921 -6.20 -26.58 20.89
N TYR A 922 -7.47 -26.73 21.20
CA TYR A 922 -8.02 -27.86 21.96
C TYR A 922 -9.29 -28.38 21.29
N SER A 923 -9.35 -29.68 21.09
CA SER A 923 -10.56 -30.40 20.65
C SER A 923 -10.84 -31.54 21.63
N ASP A 924 -12.05 -31.64 22.13
CA ASP A 924 -12.49 -32.71 23.05
C ASP A 924 -12.93 -33.97 22.32
N GLY A 925 -12.78 -34.01 20.98
CA GLY A 925 -13.32 -35.09 20.12
C GLY A 925 -14.85 -35.06 20.02
N GLY A 926 -15.49 -34.06 20.60
CA GLY A 926 -16.91 -33.76 20.53
C GLY A 926 -17.17 -32.52 19.66
N PRO A 927 -18.29 -31.81 19.89
CA PRO A 927 -18.69 -30.70 19.03
C PRO A 927 -17.87 -29.40 19.24
N TRP A 928 -17.05 -29.34 20.29
CA TRP A 928 -16.31 -28.12 20.64
C TRP A 928 -14.87 -28.13 20.15
N THR A 929 -14.44 -27.03 19.54
CA THR A 929 -13.02 -26.69 19.36
C THR A 929 -12.78 -25.29 19.88
N VAL A 930 -11.63 -25.08 20.54
CA VAL A 930 -11.21 -23.76 21.04
C VAL A 930 -9.74 -23.56 20.65
N GLN A 931 -9.41 -22.36 20.21
CA GLN A 931 -8.03 -21.98 19.89
C GLN A 931 -7.69 -20.62 20.49
N GLY A 932 -6.56 -20.52 21.16
CA GLY A 932 -5.93 -19.27 21.54
C GLY A 932 -4.71 -19.00 20.66
N THR A 933 -4.50 -17.76 20.28
CA THR A 933 -3.33 -17.30 19.51
C THR A 933 -2.63 -16.19 20.28
N LEU A 934 -1.31 -16.29 20.43
CA LEU A 934 -0.46 -15.24 20.96
C LEU A 934 0.44 -14.74 19.83
N ARG A 935 0.30 -13.46 19.49
CA ARG A 935 1.16 -12.76 18.53
C ARG A 935 2.08 -11.81 19.29
N THR A 936 3.39 -11.83 19.01
CA THR A 936 4.34 -10.92 19.68
C THR A 936 5.31 -10.31 18.68
N MET A 937 5.74 -9.08 18.97
CA MET A 937 6.80 -8.38 18.29
C MET A 937 7.77 -7.79 19.32
N SER A 938 9.08 -7.87 19.08
CA SER A 938 10.07 -7.18 19.92
C SER A 938 9.89 -5.67 19.83
N GLY A 939 10.39 -4.95 20.82
CA GLY A 939 10.50 -3.49 20.76
C GLY A 939 11.35 -3.03 19.58
N ILE A 940 11.21 -1.77 19.21
CA ILE A 940 11.85 -1.13 18.06
C ILE A 940 12.44 0.19 18.55
N ASP A 941 13.68 0.51 18.13
CA ASP A 941 14.34 1.76 18.45
C ASP A 941 13.84 2.89 17.51
N ASN A 942 13.77 4.10 18.06
CA ASN A 942 13.55 5.30 17.27
C ASN A 942 14.83 5.66 16.50
N GLY A 943 14.79 5.58 15.18
CA GLY A 943 15.92 5.86 14.29
C GLY A 943 16.19 7.34 14.02
N TYR A 944 15.48 8.27 14.66
CA TYR A 944 15.77 9.70 14.57
C TYR A 944 16.85 10.09 15.57
N GLU A 945 17.77 10.98 15.17
CA GLU A 945 18.88 11.48 16.00
C GLU A 945 18.43 12.35 17.20
N GLN A 946 17.16 12.71 17.28
CA GLN A 946 16.60 13.56 18.33
C GLN A 946 15.48 12.85 19.07
N ASP A 947 15.24 13.22 20.34
CA ASP A 947 14.05 12.82 21.11
C ASP A 947 12.77 13.41 20.49
N LEU A 948 12.51 13.12 19.22
CA LEU A 948 11.36 13.64 18.47
C LEU A 948 10.04 13.07 18.96
N ILE A 949 10.07 11.87 19.55
CA ILE A 949 8.88 11.14 19.98
C ILE A 949 9.01 10.84 21.46
N ALA A 950 8.66 11.79 22.31
CA ALA A 950 8.74 11.66 23.76
C ALA A 950 7.85 10.54 24.36
N GLN A 951 6.99 9.88 23.55
CA GLN A 951 5.91 9.03 24.07
C GLN A 951 5.81 7.69 23.36
N ALA A 952 6.68 7.40 22.41
CA ALA A 952 6.60 6.14 21.68
C ALA A 952 7.08 4.99 22.58
N ALA A 953 6.14 4.24 23.12
CA ALA A 953 6.40 2.96 23.77
C ALA A 953 6.75 1.86 22.74
N ILE A 954 7.48 2.22 21.66
CA ILE A 954 7.91 1.28 20.62
C ILE A 954 9.08 0.41 21.09
N GLU A 955 9.79 0.81 22.13
CA GLU A 955 10.89 0.04 22.73
C GLU A 955 10.39 -1.19 23.53
N ASP A 956 9.12 -1.20 23.95
CA ASP A 956 8.51 -2.30 24.67
C ASP A 956 8.02 -3.39 23.71
N MET A 957 8.00 -4.63 24.18
CA MET A 957 7.44 -5.75 23.43
C MET A 957 5.93 -5.56 23.25
N TYR A 958 5.46 -5.57 22.00
CA TYR A 958 4.04 -5.54 21.64
C TYR A 958 3.48 -6.95 21.55
N TYR A 959 2.33 -7.22 22.17
CA TYR A 959 1.70 -8.53 22.13
C TYR A 959 0.18 -8.47 22.02
N LEU A 960 -0.39 -9.42 21.30
CA LEU A 960 -1.83 -9.55 21.09
C LEU A 960 -2.29 -10.96 21.42
N VAL A 961 -3.46 -11.06 22.02
CA VAL A 961 -4.10 -12.33 22.33
C VAL A 961 -5.40 -12.45 21.55
N ASP A 962 -5.52 -13.51 20.74
CA ASP A 962 -6.73 -13.80 19.98
C ASP A 962 -7.36 -15.10 20.49
N MET A 963 -8.67 -15.24 20.34
CA MET A 963 -9.41 -16.43 20.76
C MET A 963 -10.49 -16.80 19.75
N ASN A 964 -10.59 -18.09 19.45
CA ASN A 964 -11.66 -18.66 18.65
C ASN A 964 -12.33 -19.81 19.39
N ALA A 965 -13.64 -19.91 19.28
CA ALA A 965 -14.41 -21.07 19.73
C ALA A 965 -15.42 -21.47 18.66
N SER A 966 -15.46 -22.75 18.31
CA SER A 966 -16.45 -23.27 17.37
C SER A 966 -17.25 -24.43 17.99
N TYR A 967 -18.49 -24.54 17.55
CA TYR A 967 -19.42 -25.56 17.99
C TYR A 967 -20.13 -26.19 16.80
N GLN A 968 -19.92 -27.49 16.62
CA GLN A 968 -20.60 -28.27 15.59
C GLN A 968 -22.03 -28.60 16.13
N ILE A 969 -23.04 -27.91 15.57
CA ILE A 969 -24.44 -28.10 16.00
C ILE A 969 -24.95 -29.46 15.54
N ASN A 970 -24.63 -29.88 14.33
CA ASN A 970 -24.90 -31.16 13.73
C ASN A 970 -23.99 -31.35 12.50
N ASP A 971 -24.09 -32.45 11.77
CA ASP A 971 -23.25 -32.78 10.63
C ASP A 971 -23.29 -31.73 9.48
N MET A 972 -24.33 -30.87 9.45
CA MET A 972 -24.54 -29.85 8.41
C MET A 972 -24.28 -28.42 8.90
N MET A 973 -24.10 -28.16 10.18
CA MET A 973 -24.08 -26.79 10.71
C MET A 973 -23.00 -26.63 11.76
N ASN A 974 -22.16 -25.62 11.57
CA ASN A 974 -21.16 -25.18 12.54
C ASN A 974 -21.36 -23.69 12.85
N VAL A 975 -21.22 -23.29 14.10
CA VAL A 975 -21.16 -21.89 14.54
C VAL A 975 -19.83 -21.61 15.19
N SER A 976 -19.18 -20.52 14.81
CA SER A 976 -17.92 -20.08 15.41
C SER A 976 -17.95 -18.62 15.81
N MET A 977 -17.24 -18.30 16.86
CA MET A 977 -16.99 -16.95 17.33
C MET A 977 -15.49 -16.74 17.48
N SER A 978 -15.00 -15.71 16.83
CA SER A 978 -13.60 -15.26 16.92
C SER A 978 -13.54 -13.89 17.59
N VAL A 979 -12.52 -13.68 18.40
CA VAL A 979 -12.20 -12.40 19.02
C VAL A 979 -10.69 -12.18 18.86
N ASN A 980 -10.30 -11.19 18.05
CA ASN A 980 -8.91 -10.78 17.90
C ASN A 980 -8.65 -9.58 18.80
N ASN A 981 -7.42 -9.42 19.27
CA ASN A 981 -7.05 -8.43 20.28
C ASN A 981 -8.04 -8.44 21.48
N LEU A 982 -8.15 -9.59 22.10
CA LEU A 982 -9.08 -9.83 23.23
C LEU A 982 -8.89 -8.85 24.41
N LEU A 983 -7.67 -8.33 24.56
CA LEU A 983 -7.30 -7.45 25.68
C LEU A 983 -7.51 -5.96 25.36
N ASP A 984 -7.94 -5.63 24.11
CA ASP A 984 -8.08 -4.25 23.62
C ASP A 984 -6.75 -3.48 23.74
N GLU A 985 -5.64 -4.16 23.43
CA GLU A 985 -4.30 -3.55 23.48
C GLU A 985 -4.23 -2.44 22.42
N THR A 986 -3.79 -1.27 22.84
CA THR A 986 -3.60 -0.11 21.96
C THR A 986 -2.28 -0.20 21.20
N PRO A 987 -2.19 0.33 19.97
CA PRO A 987 -0.94 0.37 19.24
C PRO A 987 0.05 1.35 19.89
N PRO A 988 1.36 1.22 19.63
CA PRO A 988 2.32 2.24 19.99
C PRO A 988 1.94 3.59 19.36
N ILE A 989 1.96 4.66 20.18
CA ILE A 989 1.64 6.02 19.75
C ILE A 989 2.94 6.72 19.35
N VAL A 990 2.98 7.21 18.12
CA VAL A 990 4.13 7.92 17.54
C VAL A 990 3.70 9.30 17.04
N GLY A 991 4.65 10.18 16.78
CA GLY A 991 4.34 11.48 16.17
C GLY A 991 3.94 11.34 14.69
N ASP A 992 3.34 12.40 14.15
CA ASP A 992 2.82 12.48 12.77
C ASP A 992 3.84 12.06 11.71
N VAL A 993 5.09 12.41 11.90
CA VAL A 993 6.22 12.08 11.01
C VAL A 993 6.45 10.58 10.81
N LEU A 994 6.10 9.75 11.82
CA LEU A 994 6.28 8.31 11.75
C LEU A 994 4.99 7.54 11.53
N SER A 995 3.83 8.22 11.61
CA SER A 995 2.54 7.56 11.39
C SER A 995 2.18 7.55 9.91
N ASN A 996 1.48 6.50 9.49
CA ASN A 996 0.81 6.48 8.20
C ASN A 996 -0.66 6.87 8.39
N GLY A 997 -1.18 7.77 7.56
CA GLY A 997 -2.60 8.11 7.54
C GLY A 997 -3.11 8.93 8.72
N TYR A 998 -2.27 9.70 9.41
CA TYR A 998 -2.62 10.63 10.50
C TYR A 998 -3.16 9.97 11.79
N GLY A 999 -3.08 8.66 11.92
CA GLY A 999 -3.62 7.92 13.07
C GLY A 999 -2.67 7.80 14.27
N ASN A 1000 -1.53 8.49 14.26
CA ASN A 1000 -0.46 8.44 15.27
C ASN A 1000 0.14 7.03 15.47
N THR A 1001 -0.06 6.13 14.53
CA THR A 1001 0.49 4.77 14.47
C THR A 1001 0.54 4.30 13.03
N ILE A 1002 1.18 3.16 12.76
CA ILE A 1002 1.06 2.48 11.46
C ILE A 1002 -0.04 1.42 11.58
N ALA A 1003 -1.25 1.81 11.17
CA ALA A 1003 -2.38 0.90 11.08
C ALA A 1003 -2.10 -0.22 10.06
N GLY A 1004 -2.55 -1.44 10.36
CA GLY A 1004 -2.25 -2.63 9.55
C GLY A 1004 -0.98 -3.35 9.97
N PHE A 1005 0.08 -2.65 10.37
CA PHE A 1005 1.24 -3.24 11.04
C PHE A 1005 0.96 -3.49 12.52
N TYR A 1006 0.46 -2.46 13.22
CA TYR A 1006 -0.11 -2.58 14.56
C TYR A 1006 -1.63 -2.66 14.48
N ASP A 1007 -2.25 -3.33 15.46
CA ASP A 1007 -3.71 -3.43 15.55
C ASP A 1007 -4.28 -2.09 16.07
N ALA A 1008 -4.70 -1.25 15.13
CA ALA A 1008 -5.12 0.13 15.42
C ALA A 1008 -6.62 0.26 15.76
N LEU A 1009 -7.42 -0.80 15.66
CA LEU A 1009 -8.87 -0.66 15.76
C LEU A 1009 -9.46 -1.16 17.08
N GLY A 1010 -8.64 -1.85 17.91
CA GLY A 1010 -9.07 -2.48 19.15
C GLY A 1010 -9.60 -3.90 18.94
N THR A 1011 -10.46 -4.38 19.84
CA THR A 1011 -10.99 -5.74 19.81
C THR A 1011 -11.90 -5.97 18.60
N TYR A 1012 -11.52 -6.89 17.70
CA TYR A 1012 -12.38 -7.35 16.61
C TYR A 1012 -13.11 -8.63 16.99
N TRP A 1013 -14.43 -8.65 16.84
CA TRP A 1013 -15.24 -9.83 17.03
C TRP A 1013 -15.92 -10.25 15.72
N ASN A 1014 -16.08 -11.57 15.53
CA ASN A 1014 -16.80 -12.13 14.37
C ASN A 1014 -17.61 -13.36 14.80
N LEU A 1015 -18.88 -13.37 14.44
CA LEU A 1015 -19.77 -14.51 14.59
C LEU A 1015 -20.10 -15.08 13.22
N ARG A 1016 -19.83 -16.38 13.02
CA ARG A 1016 -19.97 -17.08 11.75
C ARG A 1016 -20.83 -18.32 11.88
N LEU A 1017 -21.65 -18.54 10.87
CA LEU A 1017 -22.46 -19.75 10.68
C LEU A 1017 -22.09 -20.38 9.34
N ASP A 1018 -21.58 -21.60 9.38
CA ASP A 1018 -21.31 -22.42 8.20
C ASP A 1018 -22.35 -23.53 8.09
N MET A 1019 -22.84 -23.77 6.89
CA MET A 1019 -23.84 -24.79 6.56
C MET A 1019 -23.37 -25.59 5.35
N SER A 1020 -23.42 -26.93 5.41
CA SER A 1020 -23.06 -27.84 4.33
C SER A 1020 -24.20 -28.81 4.06
N PHE A 1021 -24.59 -29.01 2.78
CA PHE A 1021 -25.74 -29.82 2.35
C PHE A 1021 -25.36 -30.84 1.28
#